data_90ba79e0846a918034c4d1ab0c7576c5
#
_entry.id   90ba79e0846a918034c4d1ab0c7576c5
#
_cell.length_a   1.000
_cell.length_b   1.000
_cell.length_c   1.000
_cell.angle_alpha   90.00
_cell.angle_beta   90.00
_cell.angle_gamma   90.00
#
_symmetry.space_group_name_H-M   'P 1'
#
loop_
_entity.id
_entity.type
_entity.pdbx_description
1 polymer ?
#
loop_
_entity_poly.entity_id
_entity_poly.type
_entity_poly.pdbx_seq_one_letter_code
_entity_poly.pdbx_strand_id
1 'polypeptide(L)'
;MKLRKLNIGLGMIALAVLASCAEDKFSTYTTDMPQDLADYQYLNDYEPLKNYIEQAKAAGKCNPDFKLGVALGATDFNKRELSYSLAASNFMELTTGNAMKYASCVKEDGSMDFSTVKEFVSNAKEAGLTVYGHTLAWHSQQNNKYLNKLIADKELPPASDNPGLVIKAGAPKANVWDAEIYYDLDAPLKAGKTYKLSLNVRATNAGKIDFWPGKKNGTDTQYGAGSIMLTNDAADHTLSFTPNADIERLRFCFGKVGGTIYFDNVVLKAQGDSKNLIVNSTFDGEDLSHWTKASWQDFTYARGNVAAAASVDIETEVYKQTYTDGPFPFYNMGCTPPVVNGSIHFVPTGAWSQFFVATGIALTEGNYMLHLDLTASKAASGVQLTIQNGWGSSAQSITLNVPVEAGHHDVKLSVPGIVGGNYDVILKPQTADATLDLKTVKVCSVKKANAVPLTDNEKKAILTTAMGTWIDKMMEAVDGYVTAWDVVNEPISGKDKDGDGWYDLQSAKRGTVSPDDAKNNFYWQDYLGDIDYVRTAVAAARRCFAAHNGDAAKLKLFINDYNLESDWDDNKKLKSLIHWIEEWEKDGITRIDGIGSQMHVSFSADPNTQKKKEEHVVKMLQLMAKSGKLVKISELDMGYNDAAGQPIMTENLTEEQHKQMRDYYKFIVGQYFKIVPLAQQYGITQWCITDAPKGSSWRGGEPTGLWNANFLRKHTYAGFADGLRGE
;
A
#
# COMPACT_ATOMS: atom_id res chain seq x y z
N MET A 1 38.43 -72.20 -23.33
CA MET A 1 37.96 -72.78 -22.04
C MET A 1 38.40 -72.01 -20.78
N LYS A 2 39.16 -70.91 -20.85
CA LYS A 2 39.58 -70.11 -19.67
C LYS A 2 38.69 -68.94 -19.35
N LEU A 3 37.88 -68.41 -20.30
CA LEU A 3 37.00 -67.28 -20.07
C LEU A 3 35.69 -67.65 -19.36
N ARG A 4 35.15 -68.86 -19.48
CA ARG A 4 33.93 -69.31 -18.82
C ARG A 4 34.08 -69.54 -17.31
N LYS A 5 35.29 -69.85 -16.82
CA LYS A 5 35.56 -70.06 -15.40
C LYS A 5 35.72 -68.73 -14.61
N LEU A 6 36.15 -67.69 -15.30
CA LEU A 6 36.29 -66.34 -14.65
C LEU A 6 34.96 -65.66 -14.43
N ASN A 7 34.00 -65.81 -15.36
CA ASN A 7 32.66 -65.19 -15.23
C ASN A 7 31.80 -65.88 -14.16
N ILE A 8 31.98 -67.14 -13.85
CA ILE A 8 31.25 -67.81 -12.78
C ILE A 8 31.81 -67.41 -11.40
N GLY A 9 33.15 -67.23 -11.30
CA GLY A 9 33.76 -66.73 -10.06
C GLY A 9 33.37 -65.30 -9.73
N LEU A 10 33.31 -64.40 -10.71
CA LEU A 10 32.83 -62.99 -10.49
C LEU A 10 31.34 -62.94 -10.19
N GLY A 11 30.53 -63.81 -10.82
CA GLY A 11 29.09 -63.88 -10.53
C GLY A 11 28.76 -64.33 -9.10
N MET A 12 29.54 -65.34 -8.61
CA MET A 12 29.37 -65.82 -7.22
C MET A 12 29.91 -64.82 -6.18
N ILE A 13 30.96 -64.06 -6.46
CA ILE A 13 31.47 -63.01 -5.58
C ILE A 13 30.50 -61.86 -5.56
N ALA A 14 29.89 -61.46 -6.68
CA ALA A 14 28.90 -60.45 -6.74
C ALA A 14 27.55 -60.79 -5.96
N LEU A 15 27.14 -62.07 -6.07
CA LEU A 15 26.00 -62.59 -5.29
C LEU A 15 26.31 -62.72 -3.78
N ALA A 16 27.55 -63.12 -3.40
CA ALA A 16 27.94 -63.15 -1.99
C ALA A 16 28.08 -61.79 -1.37
N VAL A 17 28.51 -60.73 -2.10
CA VAL A 17 28.58 -59.36 -1.63
C VAL A 17 27.17 -58.74 -1.49
N LEU A 18 26.23 -59.09 -2.38
CA LEU A 18 24.85 -58.62 -2.26
C LEU A 18 24.08 -59.35 -1.12
N ALA A 19 24.39 -60.62 -0.88
CA ALA A 19 23.80 -61.34 0.25
C ALA A 19 24.37 -60.86 1.60
N SER A 20 25.67 -60.55 1.68
CA SER A 20 26.31 -60.01 2.88
C SER A 20 25.77 -58.62 3.24
N CYS A 21 25.48 -57.77 2.27
CA CYS A 21 24.84 -56.45 2.57
C CYS A 21 23.37 -56.55 2.98
N ALA A 22 22.70 -57.65 2.67
CA ALA A 22 21.32 -57.89 3.08
C ALA A 22 21.24 -58.49 4.51
N GLU A 23 22.16 -59.38 4.86
CA GLU A 23 22.15 -60.04 6.18
C GLU A 23 22.53 -59.10 7.32
N ASP A 24 23.48 -58.18 7.14
CA ASP A 24 23.86 -57.22 8.21
C ASP A 24 22.78 -56.17 8.53
N LYS A 25 21.82 -55.94 7.66
CA LYS A 25 20.70 -55.03 7.94
C LYS A 25 19.56 -55.67 8.71
N PHE A 26 19.48 -57.01 8.73
CA PHE A 26 18.40 -57.73 9.41
C PHE A 26 18.84 -58.48 10.69
N SER A 27 20.14 -58.63 10.92
CA SER A 27 20.66 -59.32 12.10
C SER A 27 20.56 -58.53 13.40
N THR A 28 20.16 -57.28 13.35
CA THR A 28 19.91 -56.42 14.53
C THR A 28 18.42 -56.12 14.78
N TYR A 29 17.51 -56.84 14.11
CA TYR A 29 16.10 -56.72 14.38
C TYR A 29 15.81 -57.37 15.75
N THR A 30 15.64 -56.51 16.77
CA THR A 30 15.01 -56.95 18.02
C THR A 30 13.51 -57.08 17.75
N THR A 31 12.88 -58.12 18.28
CA THR A 31 11.41 -58.31 18.21
C THR A 31 10.64 -57.26 18.98
N ASP A 32 11.34 -56.44 19.74
CA ASP A 32 10.75 -55.34 20.48
C ASP A 32 10.73 -54.07 19.62
N MET A 33 9.54 -53.56 19.36
CA MET A 33 9.37 -52.28 18.64
C MET A 33 10.01 -51.16 19.46
N PRO A 34 10.89 -50.32 18.85
CA PRO A 34 11.38 -49.14 19.54
C PRO A 34 10.22 -48.34 20.15
N GLN A 35 10.37 -47.86 21.38
CA GLN A 35 9.33 -47.11 22.11
C GLN A 35 8.76 -45.98 21.25
N ASP A 36 9.65 -45.26 20.53
CA ASP A 36 9.28 -44.13 19.65
C ASP A 36 8.36 -44.58 18.50
N LEU A 37 8.53 -45.80 17.94
CA LEU A 37 7.65 -46.31 16.89
C LEU A 37 6.31 -46.79 17.47
N ALA A 38 6.31 -47.37 18.70
CA ALA A 38 5.11 -47.82 19.38
C ALA A 38 4.15 -46.64 19.67
N ASP A 39 4.71 -45.48 20.04
CA ASP A 39 3.92 -44.28 20.37
C ASP A 39 3.17 -43.72 19.15
N TYR A 40 3.62 -44.00 17.92
CA TYR A 40 2.98 -43.54 16.68
C TYR A 40 2.20 -44.61 15.92
N GLN A 41 2.29 -45.89 16.32
CA GLN A 41 1.65 -47.02 15.61
C GLN A 41 0.14 -46.86 15.51
N TYR A 42 -0.53 -46.36 16.54
CA TYR A 42 -1.97 -46.18 16.58
C TYR A 42 -2.49 -45.18 15.54
N LEU A 43 -1.63 -44.28 15.03
CA LEU A 43 -2.00 -43.32 13.98
C LEU A 43 -2.35 -44.01 12.64
N ASN A 44 -1.90 -45.26 12.45
CA ASN A 44 -2.22 -46.04 11.25
C ASN A 44 -3.68 -46.54 11.27
N ASP A 45 -4.32 -46.59 12.42
CA ASP A 45 -5.70 -47.05 12.59
C ASP A 45 -6.73 -45.96 12.18
N TYR A 46 -6.28 -44.72 11.96
CA TYR A 46 -7.14 -43.63 11.51
C TYR A 46 -7.36 -43.67 10.02
N GLU A 47 -8.63 -43.46 9.62
CA GLU A 47 -9.01 -43.27 8.21
C GLU A 47 -8.56 -41.90 7.68
N PRO A 48 -8.62 -41.66 6.35
CA PRO A 48 -8.54 -40.30 5.80
C PRO A 48 -9.60 -39.37 6.41
N LEU A 49 -9.20 -38.14 6.75
CA LEU A 49 -10.06 -37.21 7.51
C LEU A 49 -11.44 -36.98 6.88
N LYS A 50 -11.54 -36.88 5.55
CA LYS A 50 -12.82 -36.68 4.84
C LYS A 50 -13.82 -37.81 5.06
N ASN A 51 -13.36 -39.05 5.33
CA ASN A 51 -14.23 -40.19 5.55
C ASN A 51 -15.11 -40.00 6.81
N TYR A 52 -14.55 -39.41 7.87
CA TYR A 52 -15.31 -39.07 9.07
C TYR A 52 -16.42 -38.06 8.80
N ILE A 53 -16.16 -37.09 7.94
CA ILE A 53 -17.19 -36.10 7.54
C ILE A 53 -18.26 -36.77 6.66
N GLU A 54 -17.90 -37.64 5.75
CA GLU A 54 -18.86 -38.39 4.92
C GLU A 54 -19.76 -39.27 5.79
N GLN A 55 -19.20 -39.97 6.79
CA GLN A 55 -19.94 -40.73 7.78
C GLN A 55 -20.88 -39.85 8.62
N ALA A 56 -20.39 -38.68 9.09
CA ALA A 56 -21.22 -37.73 9.84
C ALA A 56 -22.37 -37.15 9.02
N LYS A 57 -22.12 -36.84 7.74
CA LYS A 57 -23.18 -36.41 6.78
C LYS A 57 -24.22 -37.49 6.58
N ALA A 58 -23.78 -38.73 6.35
CA ALA A 58 -24.68 -39.87 6.17
C ALA A 58 -25.55 -40.14 7.41
N ALA A 59 -25.01 -39.86 8.63
CA ALA A 59 -25.71 -39.98 9.89
C ALA A 59 -26.59 -38.74 10.24
N GLY A 60 -26.61 -37.70 9.42
CA GLY A 60 -27.35 -36.45 9.68
C GLY A 60 -26.78 -35.61 10.83
N LYS A 61 -25.51 -35.84 11.20
CA LYS A 61 -24.81 -35.15 12.31
C LYS A 61 -23.96 -33.94 11.81
N CYS A 62 -23.83 -33.77 10.54
CA CYS A 62 -23.06 -32.69 9.91
C CYS A 62 -23.88 -32.09 8.75
N ASN A 63 -23.68 -30.79 8.49
CA ASN A 63 -24.31 -30.13 7.32
C ASN A 63 -23.91 -30.90 6.04
N PRO A 64 -24.85 -31.23 5.14
CA PRO A 64 -24.53 -31.87 3.86
C PRO A 64 -23.49 -31.09 3.00
N ASP A 65 -23.51 -29.76 3.11
CA ASP A 65 -22.61 -28.87 2.37
C ASP A 65 -21.31 -28.54 3.09
N PHE A 66 -21.10 -29.10 4.30
CA PHE A 66 -19.90 -28.87 5.10
C PHE A 66 -18.62 -29.21 4.31
N LYS A 67 -17.60 -28.36 4.43
CA LYS A 67 -16.30 -28.50 3.77
C LYS A 67 -15.19 -28.70 4.77
N LEU A 68 -14.50 -29.83 4.67
CA LEU A 68 -13.23 -30.03 5.32
C LEU A 68 -12.12 -29.56 4.37
N GLY A 69 -11.46 -28.45 4.72
CA GLY A 69 -10.51 -27.78 3.86
C GLY A 69 -9.06 -27.92 4.31
N VAL A 70 -8.14 -27.64 3.38
CA VAL A 70 -6.71 -27.48 3.65
C VAL A 70 -6.13 -26.33 2.84
N ALA A 71 -5.26 -25.52 3.47
CA ALA A 71 -4.49 -24.51 2.77
C ALA A 71 -3.12 -25.03 2.36
N LEU A 72 -2.67 -24.66 1.15
CA LEU A 72 -1.39 -25.06 0.60
C LEU A 72 -0.90 -24.11 -0.49
N GLY A 73 0.38 -24.21 -0.85
CA GLY A 73 0.94 -23.47 -1.98
C GLY A 73 0.37 -23.96 -3.30
N ALA A 74 -0.19 -23.05 -4.12
CA ALA A 74 -0.73 -23.42 -5.42
C ALA A 74 0.32 -24.08 -6.33
N THR A 75 1.55 -23.57 -6.33
CA THR A 75 2.66 -24.14 -7.11
C THR A 75 2.98 -25.57 -6.68
N ASP A 76 2.92 -25.88 -5.37
CA ASP A 76 3.21 -27.23 -4.88
C ASP A 76 2.08 -28.20 -5.18
N PHE A 77 0.84 -27.73 -5.10
CA PHE A 77 -0.31 -28.53 -5.53
C PHE A 77 -0.28 -28.81 -7.05
N ASN A 78 0.09 -27.82 -7.86
CA ASN A 78 0.15 -27.95 -9.31
C ASN A 78 1.24 -28.92 -9.81
N LYS A 79 2.28 -29.19 -9.01
CA LYS A 79 3.26 -30.24 -9.31
C LYS A 79 2.69 -31.65 -9.27
N ARG A 80 1.51 -31.84 -8.66
CA ARG A 80 0.83 -33.15 -8.50
C ARG A 80 1.66 -34.20 -7.77
N GLU A 81 2.46 -33.78 -6.81
CA GLU A 81 3.30 -34.65 -5.99
C GLU A 81 2.57 -35.07 -4.69
N LEU A 82 3.32 -35.28 -3.61
CA LEU A 82 2.81 -35.82 -2.35
C LEU A 82 1.77 -34.90 -1.68
N SER A 83 1.97 -33.57 -1.73
CA SER A 83 1.00 -32.60 -1.20
C SER A 83 -0.36 -32.68 -1.90
N TYR A 84 -0.35 -32.89 -3.23
CA TYR A 84 -1.58 -33.13 -4.00
C TYR A 84 -2.28 -34.40 -3.54
N SER A 85 -1.54 -35.51 -3.41
CA SER A 85 -2.10 -36.80 -3.01
C SER A 85 -2.68 -36.76 -1.60
N LEU A 86 -2.01 -36.09 -0.65
CA LEU A 86 -2.50 -35.91 0.72
C LEU A 86 -3.74 -35.03 0.77
N ALA A 87 -3.76 -33.92 0.05
CA ALA A 87 -4.91 -33.05 -0.04
C ALA A 87 -6.12 -33.78 -0.61
N ALA A 88 -5.96 -34.46 -1.75
CA ALA A 88 -7.04 -35.17 -2.42
C ALA A 88 -7.57 -36.37 -1.61
N SER A 89 -6.73 -37.04 -0.82
CA SER A 89 -7.15 -38.18 0.00
C SER A 89 -7.83 -37.78 1.31
N ASN A 90 -7.49 -36.62 1.90
CA ASN A 90 -7.96 -36.27 3.26
C ASN A 90 -8.96 -35.12 3.29
N PHE A 91 -9.06 -34.30 2.26
CA PHE A 91 -9.84 -33.06 2.29
C PHE A 91 -10.85 -32.96 1.13
N MET A 92 -11.77 -32.04 1.23
CA MET A 92 -12.85 -31.77 0.27
C MET A 92 -12.70 -30.41 -0.42
N GLU A 93 -11.98 -29.49 0.21
CA GLU A 93 -11.80 -28.10 -0.22
C GLU A 93 -10.36 -27.66 -0.11
N LEU A 94 -9.90 -26.84 -1.04
CA LEU A 94 -8.57 -26.25 -1.04
C LEU A 94 -8.62 -24.75 -0.87
N THR A 95 -7.65 -24.18 -0.15
CA THR A 95 -7.38 -22.75 -0.10
C THR A 95 -5.95 -22.49 -0.53
N THR A 96 -5.70 -21.48 -1.38
CA THR A 96 -4.32 -21.11 -1.70
C THR A 96 -3.76 -20.17 -0.65
N GLY A 97 -2.51 -20.41 -0.19
CA GLY A 97 -1.87 -19.50 0.77
C GLY A 97 -1.68 -18.07 0.21
N ASN A 98 -1.30 -17.94 -1.06
CA ASN A 98 -0.99 -16.64 -1.65
C ASN A 98 -1.51 -16.42 -3.08
N ALA A 99 -1.71 -17.47 -3.89
CA ALA A 99 -1.90 -17.33 -5.34
C ALA A 99 -3.13 -16.48 -5.74
N MET A 100 -4.17 -16.42 -4.90
CA MET A 100 -5.38 -15.63 -5.15
C MET A 100 -5.36 -14.25 -4.44
N LYS A 101 -4.20 -13.78 -3.94
CA LYS A 101 -4.04 -12.46 -3.36
C LYS A 101 -3.64 -11.42 -4.41
N TYR A 102 -3.97 -10.17 -4.18
CA TYR A 102 -3.78 -9.07 -5.14
C TYR A 102 -2.34 -8.99 -5.68
N ALA A 103 -1.34 -8.94 -4.78
CA ALA A 103 0.06 -8.80 -5.16
C ALA A 103 0.62 -10.00 -5.97
N SER A 104 -0.02 -11.18 -5.86
CA SER A 104 0.39 -12.36 -6.64
C SER A 104 -0.07 -12.29 -8.10
N CYS A 105 -1.11 -11.54 -8.38
CA CYS A 105 -1.73 -11.46 -9.71
C CYS A 105 -1.51 -10.11 -10.39
N VAL A 106 -1.41 -8.99 -9.66
CA VAL A 106 -1.33 -7.63 -10.22
C VAL A 106 0.10 -7.11 -10.15
N LYS A 107 0.70 -6.76 -11.28
CA LYS A 107 2.06 -6.23 -11.39
C LYS A 107 2.10 -4.70 -11.19
N GLU A 108 3.32 -4.14 -11.06
CA GLU A 108 3.55 -2.71 -10.84
C GLU A 108 3.06 -1.80 -11.99
N ASP A 109 2.91 -2.34 -13.19
CA ASP A 109 2.35 -1.63 -14.35
C ASP A 109 0.83 -1.79 -14.46
N GLY A 110 0.21 -2.56 -13.55
CA GLY A 110 -1.23 -2.86 -13.53
C GLY A 110 -1.64 -4.04 -14.41
N SER A 111 -0.70 -4.67 -15.12
CA SER A 111 -0.99 -5.92 -15.83
C SER A 111 -1.29 -7.04 -14.85
N MET A 112 -2.16 -7.96 -15.25
CA MET A 112 -2.64 -9.04 -14.38
C MET A 112 -2.31 -10.39 -14.98
N ASP A 113 -1.84 -11.33 -14.12
CA ASP A 113 -1.53 -12.71 -14.49
C ASP A 113 -2.22 -13.69 -13.54
N PHE A 114 -3.11 -14.48 -14.06
CA PHE A 114 -3.89 -15.49 -13.34
C PHE A 114 -3.53 -16.92 -13.75
N SER A 115 -2.41 -17.13 -14.43
CA SER A 115 -2.02 -18.47 -14.95
C SER A 115 -1.95 -19.52 -13.84
N THR A 116 -1.30 -19.21 -12.73
CA THR A 116 -1.20 -20.09 -11.55
C THR A 116 -2.57 -20.39 -10.93
N VAL A 117 -3.46 -19.40 -10.87
CA VAL A 117 -4.83 -19.58 -10.35
C VAL A 117 -5.64 -20.50 -11.24
N LYS A 118 -5.60 -20.29 -12.56
CA LYS A 118 -6.33 -21.13 -13.54
C LYS A 118 -5.85 -22.58 -13.49
N GLU A 119 -4.55 -22.80 -13.43
CA GLU A 119 -3.96 -24.14 -13.31
C GLU A 119 -4.37 -24.81 -12.00
N PHE A 120 -4.32 -24.08 -10.87
CA PHE A 120 -4.74 -24.59 -9.56
C PHE A 120 -6.22 -25.01 -9.55
N VAL A 121 -7.11 -24.15 -10.07
CA VAL A 121 -8.55 -24.44 -10.17
C VAL A 121 -8.80 -25.64 -11.09
N SER A 122 -8.10 -25.74 -12.22
CA SER A 122 -8.20 -26.89 -13.12
C SER A 122 -7.78 -28.20 -12.43
N ASN A 123 -6.66 -28.20 -11.71
CA ASN A 123 -6.17 -29.36 -10.97
C ASN A 123 -7.08 -29.76 -9.80
N ALA A 124 -7.64 -28.76 -9.10
CA ALA A 124 -8.63 -29.01 -8.04
C ALA A 124 -9.91 -29.66 -8.60
N LYS A 125 -10.42 -29.16 -9.72
CA LYS A 125 -11.58 -29.70 -10.41
C LYS A 125 -11.35 -31.15 -10.87
N GLU A 126 -10.18 -31.44 -11.43
CA GLU A 126 -9.79 -32.79 -11.85
C GLU A 126 -9.69 -33.76 -10.65
N ALA A 127 -9.20 -33.27 -9.50
CA ALA A 127 -9.14 -34.03 -8.25
C ALA A 127 -10.52 -34.19 -7.54
N GLY A 128 -11.57 -33.56 -8.04
CA GLY A 128 -12.91 -33.55 -7.40
C GLY A 128 -12.98 -32.71 -6.11
N LEU A 129 -12.07 -31.72 -5.95
CA LEU A 129 -11.98 -30.84 -4.79
C LEU A 129 -12.57 -29.47 -5.08
N THR A 130 -13.37 -28.92 -4.18
CA THR A 130 -13.80 -27.51 -4.28
C THR A 130 -12.65 -26.58 -3.89
N VAL A 131 -12.78 -25.29 -4.25
CA VAL A 131 -11.81 -24.26 -3.90
C VAL A 131 -12.52 -23.15 -3.14
N TYR A 132 -11.91 -22.73 -2.03
CA TYR A 132 -12.28 -21.54 -1.27
C TYR A 132 -11.34 -20.41 -1.64
N GLY A 133 -11.87 -19.30 -2.10
CA GLY A 133 -11.10 -18.15 -2.56
C GLY A 133 -10.60 -17.28 -1.40
N HIS A 134 -9.31 -17.03 -1.34
CA HIS A 134 -8.65 -16.22 -0.32
C HIS A 134 -7.62 -15.29 -0.98
N THR A 135 -7.85 -13.98 -1.11
CA THR A 135 -8.97 -13.14 -0.69
C THR A 135 -9.20 -12.01 -1.71
N LEU A 136 -10.43 -11.48 -1.81
CA LEU A 136 -10.75 -10.44 -2.80
C LEU A 136 -10.32 -9.04 -2.35
N ALA A 137 -10.51 -8.67 -1.08
CA ALA A 137 -10.09 -7.40 -0.53
C ALA A 137 -9.37 -7.57 0.81
N TRP A 138 -8.19 -6.99 0.90
CA TRP A 138 -7.34 -7.01 2.08
C TRP A 138 -6.44 -5.78 2.05
N HIS A 139 -5.88 -5.36 3.18
CA HIS A 139 -4.92 -4.26 3.25
C HIS A 139 -3.48 -4.71 2.99
N SER A 140 -3.15 -5.96 3.34
CA SER A 140 -1.82 -6.53 3.16
C SER A 140 -1.67 -7.22 1.80
N GLN A 141 -0.42 -7.48 1.39
CA GLN A 141 -0.08 -8.12 0.11
C GLN A 141 -0.78 -7.47 -1.10
N GLN A 142 -0.84 -6.14 -1.09
CA GLN A 142 -1.30 -5.32 -2.21
C GLN A 142 -0.11 -4.86 -3.05
N ASN A 143 -0.36 -4.40 -4.29
CA ASN A 143 0.65 -3.69 -5.06
C ASN A 143 0.57 -2.19 -4.77
N ASN A 144 1.16 -1.75 -3.65
CA ASN A 144 1.08 -0.37 -3.17
C ASN A 144 1.64 0.62 -4.20
N LYS A 145 2.69 0.24 -4.94
CA LYS A 145 3.29 1.10 -5.96
C LYS A 145 2.32 1.39 -7.08
N TYR A 146 1.62 0.37 -7.58
CA TYR A 146 0.60 0.53 -8.61
C TYR A 146 -0.61 1.32 -8.10
N LEU A 147 -1.16 0.95 -6.95
CA LEU A 147 -2.36 1.61 -6.40
C LEU A 147 -2.10 3.08 -6.06
N ASN A 148 -0.96 3.41 -5.46
CA ASN A 148 -0.58 4.80 -5.19
C ASN A 148 -0.34 5.60 -6.48
N LYS A 149 0.18 4.97 -7.53
CA LYS A 149 0.33 5.63 -8.85
C LYS A 149 -1.02 5.99 -9.46
N LEU A 150 -2.05 5.16 -9.30
CA LEU A 150 -3.39 5.46 -9.80
C LEU A 150 -3.99 6.73 -9.21
N ILE A 151 -3.68 7.01 -7.94
CA ILE A 151 -4.21 8.15 -7.19
C ILE A 151 -3.18 9.25 -6.95
N ALA A 152 -2.06 9.20 -7.68
CA ALA A 152 -1.06 10.27 -7.67
C ALA A 152 -1.61 11.56 -8.28
N ASP A 153 -0.99 12.67 -7.95
CA ASP A 153 -1.34 13.98 -8.48
C ASP A 153 -1.28 13.98 -10.02
N LYS A 154 -2.23 14.63 -10.64
CA LYS A 154 -2.33 14.72 -12.09
C LYS A 154 -1.36 15.78 -12.61
N GLU A 155 -0.32 15.35 -13.31
CA GLU A 155 0.64 16.25 -13.94
C GLU A 155 -0.06 17.16 -14.97
N LEU A 156 0.28 18.44 -14.94
CA LEU A 156 -0.17 19.41 -15.93
C LEU A 156 0.66 19.27 -17.20
N PRO A 157 0.04 19.40 -18.38
CA PRO A 157 0.78 19.43 -19.63
C PRO A 157 1.73 20.65 -19.66
N PRO A 158 2.81 20.61 -20.45
CA PRO A 158 3.63 21.79 -20.70
C PRO A 158 2.77 22.96 -21.21
N ALA A 159 3.13 24.18 -20.82
CA ALA A 159 2.38 25.39 -21.22
C ALA A 159 2.38 25.63 -22.75
N SER A 160 3.42 25.16 -23.45
CA SER A 160 3.58 25.26 -24.93
C SER A 160 4.45 24.10 -25.42
N ASP A 161 4.46 23.87 -26.73
CA ASP A 161 5.45 22.99 -27.35
C ASP A 161 6.72 23.82 -27.64
N ASN A 162 7.82 23.47 -26.98
CA ASN A 162 9.13 24.11 -27.14
C ASN A 162 10.21 23.01 -27.20
N PRO A 163 10.75 22.73 -28.40
CA PRO A 163 11.77 21.70 -28.55
C PRO A 163 13.08 22.11 -27.88
N GLY A 164 13.76 21.17 -27.25
CA GLY A 164 15.05 21.37 -26.62
C GLY A 164 15.73 20.06 -26.29
N LEU A 165 16.87 20.11 -25.57
CA LEU A 165 17.59 18.94 -25.11
C LEU A 165 17.11 18.57 -23.71
N VAL A 166 16.53 17.39 -23.57
CA VAL A 166 16.07 16.83 -22.29
C VAL A 166 17.08 15.80 -21.81
N ILE A 167 17.68 16.04 -20.63
CA ILE A 167 18.67 15.17 -20.00
C ILE A 167 18.06 14.57 -18.74
N LYS A 168 17.89 13.24 -18.71
CA LYS A 168 17.41 12.50 -17.54
C LYS A 168 18.62 12.04 -16.71
N ALA A 169 19.00 12.83 -15.71
CA ALA A 169 20.21 12.64 -14.92
C ALA A 169 20.09 11.49 -13.87
N GLY A 170 18.87 11.05 -13.53
CA GLY A 170 18.66 10.03 -12.50
C GLY A 170 18.88 10.57 -11.08
N ALA A 171 19.44 9.74 -10.20
CA ALA A 171 19.80 10.15 -8.84
C ALA A 171 21.12 10.99 -8.84
N PRO A 172 21.29 11.93 -7.87
CA PRO A 172 22.54 12.65 -7.70
C PRO A 172 23.73 11.72 -7.48
N LYS A 173 24.87 12.06 -8.07
CA LYS A 173 26.14 11.33 -7.93
C LYS A 173 27.06 12.00 -6.91
N ALA A 174 28.17 11.34 -6.58
CA ALA A 174 29.15 11.84 -5.62
C ALA A 174 29.91 13.06 -6.13
N ASN A 175 30.27 13.09 -7.41
CA ASN A 175 31.06 14.15 -8.01
C ASN A 175 30.36 14.78 -9.22
N VAL A 176 30.70 16.04 -9.53
CA VAL A 176 30.08 16.74 -10.68
C VAL A 176 30.41 16.07 -12.02
N TRP A 177 31.60 15.48 -12.16
CA TRP A 177 32.06 14.77 -13.36
C TRP A 177 31.52 13.36 -13.54
N ASP A 178 30.77 12.83 -12.55
CA ASP A 178 30.13 11.52 -12.66
C ASP A 178 28.95 11.52 -13.66
N ALA A 179 28.49 12.69 -14.10
CA ALA A 179 27.59 12.87 -15.21
C ALA A 179 27.97 14.14 -16.01
N GLU A 180 28.33 13.92 -17.27
CA GLU A 180 28.75 14.99 -18.19
C GLU A 180 28.14 14.82 -19.56
N ILE A 181 27.46 15.84 -20.10
CA ILE A 181 27.09 15.89 -21.50
C ILE A 181 28.08 16.75 -22.26
N TYR A 182 28.41 16.32 -23.43
CA TYR A 182 29.41 16.95 -24.29
C TYR A 182 28.76 17.53 -25.54
N TYR A 183 29.28 18.66 -25.98
CA TYR A 183 29.07 19.16 -27.33
C TYR A 183 30.40 19.18 -28.07
N ASP A 184 30.51 18.44 -29.16
CA ASP A 184 31.70 18.35 -30.01
C ASP A 184 31.69 19.42 -31.11
N LEU A 185 32.69 20.28 -31.12
CA LEU A 185 32.80 21.39 -32.04
C LEU A 185 33.30 20.92 -33.40
N ASP A 186 32.80 21.53 -34.52
CA ASP A 186 33.30 21.30 -35.89
C ASP A 186 34.74 21.76 -36.07
N ALA A 187 35.10 22.85 -35.40
CA ALA A 187 36.45 23.36 -35.39
C ALA A 187 36.86 23.83 -33.98
N PRO A 188 38.13 23.65 -33.58
CA PRO A 188 38.60 24.06 -32.26
C PRO A 188 38.45 25.56 -32.02
N LEU A 189 37.97 25.94 -30.81
CA LEU A 189 38.11 27.30 -30.31
C LEU A 189 39.59 27.58 -30.06
N LYS A 190 40.07 28.79 -30.44
CA LYS A 190 41.47 29.15 -30.33
C LYS A 190 41.83 29.69 -28.96
N ALA A 191 42.98 29.26 -28.44
CA ALA A 191 43.58 29.78 -27.21
C ALA A 191 43.73 31.31 -27.30
N GLY A 192 43.50 32.01 -26.18
CA GLY A 192 43.64 33.46 -26.05
C GLY A 192 42.50 34.26 -26.68
N LYS A 193 41.52 33.63 -27.39
CA LYS A 193 40.36 34.32 -27.94
C LYS A 193 39.19 34.18 -26.95
N THR A 194 38.48 35.28 -26.71
CA THR A 194 37.32 35.27 -25.79
C THR A 194 36.08 34.75 -26.52
N TYR A 195 35.31 33.87 -25.84
CA TYR A 195 34.06 33.32 -26.32
C TYR A 195 32.93 33.59 -25.31
N LYS A 196 31.71 33.68 -25.82
CA LYS A 196 30.51 33.85 -25.03
C LYS A 196 29.56 32.67 -25.30
N LEU A 197 29.26 31.90 -24.28
CA LEU A 197 28.24 30.86 -24.26
C LEU A 197 26.98 31.42 -23.64
N SER A 198 25.84 31.28 -24.29
CA SER A 198 24.51 31.60 -23.75
C SER A 198 23.59 30.41 -23.96
N LEU A 199 22.74 30.12 -22.96
CA LEU A 199 21.72 29.07 -23.07
C LEU A 199 20.58 29.37 -22.12
N ASN A 200 19.37 28.94 -22.51
CA ASN A 200 18.23 28.84 -21.61
C ASN A 200 18.26 27.47 -20.90
N VAL A 201 18.08 27.44 -19.59
CA VAL A 201 18.15 26.20 -18.84
C VAL A 201 17.21 26.21 -17.65
N ARG A 202 16.61 25.04 -17.36
CA ARG A 202 15.90 24.74 -16.12
C ARG A 202 16.14 23.29 -15.71
N ALA A 203 15.80 22.94 -14.47
CA ALA A 203 15.86 21.55 -14.01
C ALA A 203 14.74 21.26 -13.00
N THR A 204 14.37 20.00 -12.85
CA THR A 204 13.41 19.59 -11.81
C THR A 204 13.94 19.73 -10.40
N ASN A 205 15.28 19.75 -10.24
CA ASN A 205 15.94 19.93 -8.96
C ASN A 205 16.91 21.12 -9.03
N ALA A 206 16.91 21.96 -8.00
CA ALA A 206 17.89 23.04 -7.89
C ALA A 206 19.31 22.49 -7.80
N GLY A 207 20.28 23.23 -8.34
CA GLY A 207 21.68 22.84 -8.33
C GLY A 207 22.54 23.71 -9.25
N LYS A 208 23.65 23.17 -9.71
CA LYS A 208 24.51 23.85 -10.68
C LYS A 208 25.15 22.87 -11.67
N ILE A 209 25.40 23.35 -12.88
CA ILE A 209 26.25 22.72 -13.88
C ILE A 209 27.59 23.44 -13.85
N ASP A 210 28.69 22.71 -13.71
CA ASP A 210 30.03 23.26 -13.91
C ASP A 210 30.43 23.11 -15.38
N PHE A 211 30.88 24.20 -15.98
CA PHE A 211 31.29 24.26 -17.41
C PHE A 211 32.78 24.09 -17.53
N TRP A 212 33.21 22.97 -18.14
CA TRP A 212 34.62 22.58 -18.28
C TRP A 212 35.01 22.25 -19.70
N PRO A 213 35.16 23.28 -20.59
CA PRO A 213 35.55 23.03 -21.97
C PRO A 213 36.98 22.48 -22.09
N GLY A 214 37.26 21.65 -23.10
CA GLY A 214 38.56 21.01 -23.26
C GLY A 214 38.75 20.28 -24.57
N LYS A 215 39.81 19.46 -24.70
CA LYS A 215 40.01 18.55 -25.81
C LYS A 215 39.12 17.31 -25.74
N LYS A 216 38.87 16.68 -26.90
CA LYS A 216 38.13 15.38 -26.95
C LYS A 216 38.91 14.28 -26.27
N ASN A 217 40.18 14.17 -26.55
CA ASN A 217 41.09 13.18 -26.04
C ASN A 217 42.30 13.85 -25.38
N GLY A 218 42.36 13.88 -24.07
CA GLY A 218 43.51 14.48 -23.40
C GLY A 218 43.16 15.14 -22.06
N THR A 219 44.21 15.67 -21.43
CA THR A 219 44.18 16.29 -20.10
C THR A 219 43.88 17.79 -20.13
N ASP A 220 43.91 18.41 -21.33
CA ASP A 220 43.73 19.86 -21.46
C ASP A 220 42.23 20.21 -21.31
N THR A 221 41.83 20.34 -20.08
CA THR A 221 40.47 20.77 -19.67
C THR A 221 40.59 22.07 -18.90
N GLN A 222 39.82 23.06 -19.26
CA GLN A 222 39.75 24.34 -18.56
C GLN A 222 38.72 24.24 -17.43
N TYR A 223 39.16 23.88 -16.24
CA TYR A 223 38.33 23.85 -15.04
C TYR A 223 37.96 25.27 -14.61
N GLY A 224 36.73 25.45 -14.10
CA GLY A 224 36.26 26.73 -13.60
C GLY A 224 35.99 27.80 -14.66
N ALA A 225 35.74 27.42 -15.94
CA ALA A 225 35.32 28.36 -16.97
C ALA A 225 33.95 29.03 -16.70
N GLY A 226 33.25 28.58 -15.67
CA GLY A 226 32.00 29.13 -15.17
C GLY A 226 31.06 28.05 -14.63
N SER A 227 29.97 28.49 -14.03
CA SER A 227 28.87 27.61 -13.56
C SER A 227 27.53 28.19 -13.93
N ILE A 228 26.58 27.30 -14.22
CA ILE A 228 25.20 27.63 -14.60
C ILE A 228 24.32 27.17 -13.45
N MET A 229 23.57 28.08 -12.83
CA MET A 229 22.64 27.77 -11.75
C MET A 229 21.35 27.18 -12.32
N LEU A 230 20.81 26.18 -11.66
CA LEU A 230 19.61 25.45 -12.06
C LEU A 230 18.49 25.71 -11.06
N THR A 231 17.33 26.05 -11.59
CA THR A 231 16.06 26.19 -10.87
C THR A 231 14.94 25.49 -11.63
N ASN A 232 13.75 25.39 -11.04
CA ASN A 232 12.57 24.89 -11.77
C ASN A 232 12.09 25.84 -12.86
N ASP A 233 12.33 27.13 -12.68
CA ASP A 233 12.00 28.13 -13.67
C ASP A 233 13.13 28.22 -14.73
N ALA A 234 12.74 28.34 -15.99
CA ALA A 234 13.66 28.52 -17.10
C ALA A 234 14.32 29.91 -17.01
N ALA A 235 15.63 29.95 -17.12
CA ALA A 235 16.41 31.18 -17.06
C ALA A 235 17.52 31.20 -18.14
N ASP A 236 17.78 32.40 -18.66
CA ASP A 236 18.89 32.61 -19.58
C ASP A 236 20.20 32.81 -18.80
N HIS A 237 21.19 32.03 -19.15
CA HIS A 237 22.53 32.12 -18.57
C HIS A 237 23.56 32.52 -19.65
N THR A 238 24.54 33.28 -19.23
CA THR A 238 25.64 33.69 -20.08
C THR A 238 26.97 33.53 -19.35
N LEU A 239 27.91 32.85 -20.00
CA LEU A 239 29.29 32.69 -19.56
C LEU A 239 30.24 33.28 -20.60
N SER A 240 31.24 34.05 -20.14
CA SER A 240 32.33 34.50 -20.98
C SER A 240 33.63 33.85 -20.51
N PHE A 241 34.39 33.27 -21.41
CA PHE A 241 35.64 32.59 -21.09
C PHE A 241 36.68 32.78 -22.20
N THR A 242 37.96 32.78 -21.77
CA THR A 242 39.08 32.85 -22.70
C THR A 242 39.96 31.61 -22.46
N PRO A 243 39.93 30.63 -23.38
CA PRO A 243 40.65 29.40 -23.22
C PRO A 243 42.15 29.61 -23.23
N ASN A 244 42.87 28.87 -22.40
CA ASN A 244 44.34 28.84 -22.34
C ASN A 244 44.98 27.82 -23.31
N ALA A 245 44.18 26.98 -23.91
CA ALA A 245 44.53 26.00 -24.95
C ALA A 245 43.38 25.87 -25.94
N ASP A 246 43.63 25.30 -27.14
CA ASP A 246 42.59 25.05 -28.12
C ASP A 246 41.54 24.09 -27.59
N ILE A 247 40.24 24.43 -27.71
CA ILE A 247 39.09 23.68 -27.22
C ILE A 247 38.38 22.96 -28.36
N GLU A 248 38.16 21.68 -28.25
CA GLU A 248 37.47 20.82 -29.23
C GLU A 248 36.07 20.39 -28.75
N ARG A 249 35.81 20.46 -27.43
CA ARG A 249 34.60 19.94 -26.79
C ARG A 249 34.16 20.84 -25.64
N LEU A 250 32.88 21.14 -25.59
CA LEU A 250 32.25 21.76 -24.44
C LEU A 250 31.80 20.62 -23.49
N ARG A 251 32.07 20.76 -22.21
CA ARG A 251 31.64 19.80 -21.18
C ARG A 251 30.74 20.46 -20.16
N PHE A 252 29.57 19.92 -19.97
CA PHE A 252 28.59 20.36 -19.00
C PHE A 252 28.49 19.28 -17.91
N CYS A 253 29.08 19.53 -16.75
CA CYS A 253 29.22 18.58 -15.66
C CYS A 253 28.12 18.80 -14.61
N PHE A 254 27.25 17.82 -14.44
CA PHE A 254 26.04 17.93 -13.59
C PHE A 254 25.83 16.74 -12.65
N GLY A 255 26.85 15.92 -12.38
CA GLY A 255 26.71 14.69 -11.60
C GLY A 255 26.08 14.86 -10.22
N LYS A 256 26.20 16.02 -9.58
CA LYS A 256 25.54 16.32 -8.29
C LYS A 256 24.07 16.72 -8.43
N VAL A 257 23.55 16.84 -9.67
CA VAL A 257 22.16 17.22 -9.94
C VAL A 257 21.37 15.97 -10.33
N GLY A 258 20.32 15.68 -9.59
CA GLY A 258 19.38 14.61 -9.94
C GLY A 258 18.18 15.11 -10.74
N GLY A 259 17.34 14.20 -11.21
CA GLY A 259 16.11 14.52 -11.92
C GLY A 259 16.31 14.77 -13.39
N THR A 260 15.65 15.77 -13.95
CA THR A 260 15.70 16.11 -15.38
C THR A 260 16.20 17.54 -15.58
N ILE A 261 17.13 17.73 -16.52
CA ILE A 261 17.67 19.02 -16.92
C ILE A 261 17.23 19.30 -18.36
N TYR A 262 16.89 20.54 -18.64
CA TYR A 262 16.35 21.00 -19.93
C TYR A 262 17.18 22.15 -20.48
N PHE A 263 17.75 21.98 -21.69
CA PHE A 263 18.51 23.02 -22.41
C PHE A 263 17.72 23.48 -23.62
N ASP A 264 17.77 24.77 -23.85
CA ASP A 264 17.28 25.41 -25.05
C ASP A 264 18.16 26.60 -25.43
N ASN A 265 18.09 27.03 -26.70
CA ASN A 265 18.77 28.22 -27.22
C ASN A 265 20.27 28.26 -26.88
N VAL A 266 20.98 27.15 -27.13
CA VAL A 266 22.43 27.05 -26.83
C VAL A 266 23.24 27.79 -27.91
N VAL A 267 23.83 28.90 -27.55
CA VAL A 267 24.57 29.80 -28.49
C VAL A 267 26.00 29.98 -28.02
N LEU A 268 26.96 29.69 -28.87
CA LEU A 268 28.38 29.97 -28.66
C LEU A 268 28.94 30.89 -29.74
N LYS A 269 29.47 32.02 -29.35
CA LYS A 269 30.06 32.99 -30.29
C LYS A 269 31.43 33.45 -29.82
N ALA A 270 32.33 33.74 -30.80
CA ALA A 270 33.54 34.48 -30.45
C ALA A 270 33.18 35.95 -30.18
N GLN A 271 33.91 36.60 -29.31
CA GLN A 271 33.70 38.02 -29.02
C GLN A 271 33.90 38.87 -30.30
N GLY A 272 32.87 39.67 -30.59
CA GLY A 272 32.85 40.50 -31.79
C GLY A 272 32.40 39.78 -33.08
N ASP A 273 32.04 38.49 -33.00
CA ASP A 273 31.52 37.69 -34.12
C ASP A 273 30.02 37.42 -33.96
N SER A 274 29.28 37.45 -35.05
CA SER A 274 27.85 37.14 -35.07
C SER A 274 27.56 35.64 -35.27
N LYS A 275 28.54 34.87 -35.77
CA LYS A 275 28.36 33.44 -36.10
C LYS A 275 28.16 32.59 -34.83
N ASN A 276 27.05 31.87 -34.76
CA ASN A 276 26.87 30.83 -33.75
C ASN A 276 27.69 29.59 -34.15
N LEU A 277 28.44 29.03 -33.21
CA LEU A 277 29.26 27.83 -33.41
C LEU A 277 28.52 26.54 -32.97
N ILE A 278 27.29 26.64 -32.45
CA ILE A 278 26.42 25.52 -32.11
C ILE A 278 25.49 25.24 -33.28
N VAL A 279 25.53 24.03 -33.79
CA VAL A 279 24.58 23.52 -34.79
C VAL A 279 23.29 23.13 -34.10
N ASN A 280 22.13 23.37 -34.72
CA ASN A 280 20.81 23.10 -34.17
C ASN A 280 20.61 23.68 -32.76
N SER A 281 20.98 24.94 -32.57
CA SER A 281 21.06 25.62 -31.28
C SER A 281 19.69 25.80 -30.58
N THR A 282 18.60 25.81 -31.35
CA THR A 282 17.18 25.90 -30.88
C THR A 282 16.51 24.54 -30.80
N PHE A 283 17.21 23.49 -31.21
CA PHE A 283 16.68 22.12 -31.27
C PHE A 283 15.40 21.95 -32.10
N ASP A 284 15.12 22.88 -33.03
CA ASP A 284 14.00 22.72 -33.95
C ASP A 284 14.19 21.52 -34.90
N GLY A 285 15.45 21.24 -35.29
CA GLY A 285 15.83 20.05 -36.03
C GLY A 285 16.05 18.81 -35.16
N GLU A 286 15.98 17.63 -35.76
CA GLU A 286 16.17 16.35 -35.08
C GLU A 286 17.65 16.01 -34.79
N ASP A 287 18.60 16.71 -35.39
CA ASP A 287 20.03 16.39 -35.33
C ASP A 287 20.65 16.73 -33.96
N LEU A 288 21.05 15.71 -33.25
CA LEU A 288 21.81 15.77 -32.01
C LEU A 288 23.22 15.18 -32.15
N SER A 289 23.74 15.00 -33.34
CA SER A 289 25.01 14.29 -33.60
C SER A 289 26.22 14.90 -32.90
N HIS A 290 26.20 16.20 -32.62
CA HIS A 290 27.26 16.89 -31.85
C HIS A 290 27.15 16.71 -30.35
N TRP A 291 25.97 16.27 -29.84
CA TRP A 291 25.77 16.01 -28.44
C TRP A 291 26.13 14.57 -28.13
N THR A 292 27.04 14.34 -27.19
CA THR A 292 27.57 13.02 -26.84
C THR A 292 27.76 12.86 -25.34
N LYS A 293 27.99 11.63 -24.90
CA LYS A 293 28.39 11.28 -23.53
C LYS A 293 29.39 10.12 -23.54
N ALA A 294 30.14 9.91 -22.48
CA ALA A 294 30.96 8.72 -22.33
C ALA A 294 30.06 7.47 -22.15
N SER A 295 30.51 6.34 -22.69
CA SER A 295 29.73 5.07 -22.67
C SER A 295 29.47 4.53 -21.25
N TRP A 296 30.31 4.88 -20.28
CA TRP A 296 30.19 4.44 -18.88
C TRP A 296 29.18 5.26 -18.05
N GLN A 297 28.69 6.38 -18.61
CA GLN A 297 27.74 7.25 -17.91
C GLN A 297 26.30 6.77 -18.07
N ASP A 298 25.56 6.71 -17.00
CA ASP A 298 24.25 6.04 -16.90
C ASP A 298 23.01 6.97 -17.05
N PHE A 299 23.19 8.23 -17.46
CA PHE A 299 22.08 9.12 -17.80
C PHE A 299 21.64 8.97 -19.26
N THR A 300 20.45 9.47 -19.59
CA THR A 300 19.94 9.52 -20.98
C THR A 300 19.67 10.96 -21.39
N TYR A 301 19.75 11.22 -22.71
CA TYR A 301 19.37 12.50 -23.30
C TYR A 301 18.67 12.29 -24.64
N ALA A 302 17.75 13.19 -24.97
CA ALA A 302 17.01 13.18 -26.22
C ALA A 302 16.46 14.58 -26.50
N ARG A 303 16.09 14.83 -27.77
CA ARG A 303 15.22 15.97 -28.12
C ARG A 303 13.83 15.74 -27.47
N GLY A 304 13.26 16.77 -26.88
CA GLY A 304 11.92 16.71 -26.29
C GLY A 304 11.41 18.11 -25.95
N ASN A 305 10.19 18.17 -25.42
CA ASN A 305 9.62 19.45 -24.99
C ASN A 305 10.30 19.95 -23.70
N VAL A 306 10.89 21.15 -23.74
CA VAL A 306 11.57 21.79 -22.63
C VAL A 306 10.75 22.89 -21.96
N ALA A 307 9.56 23.22 -22.47
CA ALA A 307 8.68 24.18 -21.83
C ALA A 307 8.41 23.78 -20.37
N ALA A 308 8.35 24.75 -19.49
CA ALA A 308 7.92 24.49 -18.11
C ALA A 308 6.48 23.97 -18.12
N ALA A 309 6.17 22.98 -17.30
CA ALA A 309 4.79 22.58 -17.09
C ALA A 309 3.96 23.79 -16.63
N ALA A 310 2.70 23.85 -17.04
CA ALA A 310 1.78 24.81 -16.47
C ALA A 310 1.78 24.64 -14.94
N SER A 311 1.89 25.72 -14.19
CA SER A 311 1.80 25.69 -12.74
C SER A 311 0.44 26.20 -12.29
N VAL A 312 -0.11 25.57 -11.24
CA VAL A 312 -1.30 26.05 -10.52
C VAL A 312 -0.91 26.41 -9.11
N ASP A 313 -1.60 27.38 -8.57
CA ASP A 313 -1.46 27.73 -7.16
C ASP A 313 -2.27 26.73 -6.30
N ILE A 314 -1.56 25.95 -5.48
CA ILE A 314 -2.17 25.05 -4.49
C ILE A 314 -2.29 25.80 -3.17
N GLU A 315 -3.52 26.00 -2.74
CA GLU A 315 -3.85 26.65 -1.48
C GLU A 315 -3.97 25.59 -0.36
N THR A 316 -3.28 25.82 0.77
CA THR A 316 -3.42 25.00 1.99
C THR A 316 -3.83 25.88 3.14
N GLU A 317 -4.99 25.62 3.76
CA GLU A 317 -5.47 26.36 4.93
C GLU A 317 -4.47 26.25 6.08
N VAL A 318 -4.01 27.39 6.60
CA VAL A 318 -3.10 27.48 7.74
C VAL A 318 -3.74 28.17 8.94
N TYR A 319 -4.81 28.94 8.70
CA TYR A 319 -5.54 29.63 9.75
C TYR A 319 -6.98 29.94 9.30
N LYS A 320 -7.91 29.86 10.25
CA LYS A 320 -9.31 30.25 10.05
C LYS A 320 -9.85 30.96 11.29
N GLN A 321 -10.40 32.16 11.12
CA GLN A 321 -11.12 32.90 12.14
C GLN A 321 -12.62 32.80 11.91
N THR A 322 -13.36 32.44 12.95
CA THR A 322 -14.83 32.54 13.05
C THR A 322 -15.19 33.40 14.22
N TYR A 323 -16.43 33.87 14.28
CA TYR A 323 -16.89 34.80 15.30
C TYR A 323 -18.09 34.24 16.06
N THR A 324 -18.23 34.65 17.33
CA THR A 324 -19.34 34.27 18.20
C THR A 324 -20.15 35.53 18.54
N ASP A 325 -21.48 35.44 18.48
CA ASP A 325 -22.40 36.56 18.78
C ASP A 325 -22.07 37.19 20.12
N GLY A 326 -22.05 38.52 20.11
CA GLY A 326 -21.75 39.30 21.31
C GLY A 326 -20.96 40.59 21.04
N PRO A 327 -20.32 41.15 22.07
CA PRO A 327 -19.47 42.32 21.90
C PRO A 327 -18.27 42.01 21.02
N PHE A 328 -17.82 43.01 20.27
CA PHE A 328 -16.66 42.88 19.37
C PHE A 328 -15.40 42.46 20.13
N PRO A 329 -14.74 41.33 19.76
CA PRO A 329 -13.71 40.74 20.59
C PRO A 329 -12.29 41.30 20.35
N PHE A 330 -12.09 42.14 19.33
CA PHE A 330 -10.75 42.62 18.93
C PHE A 330 -10.59 44.12 19.11
N TYR A 331 -9.35 44.60 18.97
CA TYR A 331 -9.06 46.04 18.96
C TYR A 331 -9.71 46.72 17.75
N ASN A 332 -10.23 47.91 17.97
CA ASN A 332 -10.90 48.76 16.95
C ASN A 332 -10.56 50.24 17.13
N MET A 333 -10.72 51.01 16.07
CA MET A 333 -10.52 52.43 16.04
C MET A 333 -11.65 53.08 15.20
N GLY A 334 -12.35 54.04 15.79
CA GLY A 334 -13.42 54.79 15.13
C GLY A 334 -14.72 54.02 14.91
N CYS A 335 -14.82 52.79 15.36
CA CYS A 335 -16.03 51.98 15.29
C CYS A 335 -15.95 50.79 16.25
N THR A 336 -17.10 50.25 16.65
CA THR A 336 -17.18 49.02 17.45
C THR A 336 -18.27 48.14 16.85
N PRO A 337 -18.00 47.43 15.75
CA PRO A 337 -19.01 46.63 15.09
C PRO A 337 -19.40 45.43 15.97
N PRO A 338 -20.73 45.18 16.20
CA PRO A 338 -21.14 43.98 16.91
C PRO A 338 -20.91 42.72 16.09
N VAL A 339 -20.88 41.56 16.77
CA VAL A 339 -20.97 40.26 16.13
C VAL A 339 -22.41 39.76 16.22
N VAL A 340 -23.03 39.53 15.08
CA VAL A 340 -24.44 39.12 14.96
C VAL A 340 -24.54 37.96 13.96
N ASN A 341 -25.23 36.91 14.34
CA ASN A 341 -25.37 35.68 13.53
C ASN A 341 -24.03 35.12 13.05
N GLY A 342 -23.02 35.12 13.93
CA GLY A 342 -21.68 34.65 13.63
C GLY A 342 -20.88 35.50 12.64
N SER A 343 -21.28 36.75 12.39
CA SER A 343 -20.60 37.68 11.49
C SER A 343 -20.30 39.02 12.19
N ILE A 344 -19.14 39.61 11.89
CA ILE A 344 -18.86 41.00 12.26
C ILE A 344 -19.77 41.90 11.41
N HIS A 345 -20.72 42.60 12.05
CA HIS A 345 -21.66 43.47 11.38
C HIS A 345 -21.19 44.93 11.44
N PHE A 346 -20.64 45.43 10.31
CA PHE A 346 -20.15 46.79 10.20
C PHE A 346 -21.19 47.70 9.50
N VAL A 347 -21.53 48.80 10.17
CA VAL A 347 -22.32 49.92 9.57
C VAL A 347 -21.39 51.12 9.44
N PRO A 348 -21.36 51.83 8.28
CA PRO A 348 -20.50 53.01 8.09
C PRO A 348 -20.63 54.05 9.19
N THR A 349 -19.50 54.44 9.80
CA THR A 349 -19.47 55.42 10.92
C THR A 349 -18.58 56.62 10.64
N GLY A 350 -17.73 56.56 9.61
CA GLY A 350 -16.83 57.66 9.22
C GLY A 350 -15.56 57.19 8.52
N ALA A 351 -14.75 58.13 8.07
CA ALA A 351 -13.60 57.90 7.20
C ALA A 351 -12.40 57.16 7.86
N TRP A 352 -12.39 56.99 9.17
CA TRP A 352 -11.24 56.42 9.89
C TRP A 352 -11.56 55.11 10.60
N SER A 353 -12.65 54.46 10.23
CA SER A 353 -13.01 53.18 10.82
C SER A 353 -12.03 52.07 10.40
N GLN A 354 -11.43 51.40 11.37
CA GLN A 354 -10.62 50.20 11.18
C GLN A 354 -10.73 49.27 12.38
N PHE A 355 -10.63 47.95 12.15
CA PHE A 355 -10.71 46.98 13.23
C PHE A 355 -10.00 45.69 12.85
N PHE A 356 -9.45 45.01 13.85
CA PHE A 356 -8.84 43.71 13.67
C PHE A 356 -9.92 42.67 13.38
N VAL A 357 -9.66 41.78 12.44
CA VAL A 357 -10.56 40.70 12.09
C VAL A 357 -9.93 39.32 12.37
N ALA A 358 -8.62 39.25 12.51
CA ALA A 358 -7.89 38.10 12.98
C ALA A 358 -6.55 38.56 13.58
N THR A 359 -6.03 37.85 14.59
CA THR A 359 -4.80 38.24 15.30
C THR A 359 -3.93 37.03 15.62
N GLY A 360 -2.61 37.26 15.75
CA GLY A 360 -1.66 36.27 16.21
C GLY A 360 -1.46 35.10 15.26
N ILE A 361 -1.58 35.31 13.96
CA ILE A 361 -1.46 34.27 12.94
C ILE A 361 0.00 33.98 12.72
N ALA A 362 0.47 32.80 13.10
CA ALA A 362 1.83 32.35 12.87
C ALA A 362 2.03 31.96 11.39
N LEU A 363 2.76 32.79 10.63
CA LEU A 363 3.07 32.55 9.22
C LEU A 363 4.57 32.32 9.03
N THR A 364 4.93 31.42 8.13
CA THR A 364 6.30 31.23 7.67
C THR A 364 6.59 32.10 6.44
N GLU A 365 7.84 32.21 6.03
CA GLU A 365 8.19 32.88 4.78
C GLU A 365 7.46 32.22 3.58
N GLY A 366 6.82 33.05 2.73
CA GLY A 366 6.11 32.54 1.56
C GLY A 366 5.03 33.46 1.00
N ASN A 367 4.23 32.91 0.11
CA ASN A 367 3.05 33.55 -0.47
C ASN A 367 1.78 32.97 0.16
N TYR A 368 0.78 33.84 0.31
CA TYR A 368 -0.48 33.47 0.94
C TYR A 368 -1.68 33.98 0.14
N MET A 369 -2.83 33.36 0.37
CA MET A 369 -4.14 33.79 -0.10
C MET A 369 -5.03 33.99 1.12
N LEU A 370 -5.65 35.19 1.21
CA LEU A 370 -6.69 35.47 2.19
C LEU A 370 -8.06 35.26 1.54
N HIS A 371 -8.96 34.56 2.22
CA HIS A 371 -10.36 34.42 1.84
C HIS A 371 -11.21 35.14 2.87
N LEU A 372 -12.10 36.02 2.40
CA LEU A 372 -13.06 36.72 3.21
C LEU A 372 -14.47 36.27 2.81
N ASP A 373 -15.16 35.58 3.69
CA ASP A 373 -16.60 35.28 3.54
C ASP A 373 -17.39 36.58 3.91
N LEU A 374 -17.68 37.37 2.87
CA LEU A 374 -18.18 38.74 3.00
C LEU A 374 -19.53 38.89 2.32
N THR A 375 -20.46 39.49 3.04
CA THR A 375 -21.76 39.96 2.48
C THR A 375 -21.84 41.47 2.57
N ALA A 376 -22.21 42.14 1.47
CA ALA A 376 -22.37 43.60 1.44
C ALA A 376 -23.76 44.02 0.97
N SER A 377 -24.30 45.06 1.54
CA SER A 377 -25.63 45.60 1.17
C SER A 377 -25.65 46.20 -0.24
N LYS A 378 -24.52 46.69 -0.73
CA LYS A 378 -24.28 47.18 -2.10
C LYS A 378 -22.81 47.20 -2.41
N ALA A 379 -22.43 47.39 -3.68
CA ALA A 379 -21.04 47.57 -4.05
C ALA A 379 -20.44 48.80 -3.38
N ALA A 380 -19.20 48.68 -2.91
CA ALA A 380 -18.46 49.77 -2.26
C ALA A 380 -17.02 49.84 -2.75
N SER A 381 -16.48 51.05 -2.84
CA SER A 381 -15.07 51.29 -3.15
C SER A 381 -14.31 51.78 -1.92
N GLY A 382 -12.98 51.64 -1.95
CA GLY A 382 -12.10 52.17 -0.91
C GLY A 382 -11.98 51.28 0.36
N VAL A 383 -12.57 50.09 0.35
CA VAL A 383 -12.38 49.13 1.44
C VAL A 383 -10.99 48.52 1.29
N GLN A 384 -10.22 48.55 2.37
CA GLN A 384 -8.87 47.99 2.41
C GLN A 384 -8.73 46.99 3.53
N LEU A 385 -7.77 46.05 3.33
CA LEU A 385 -7.33 45.13 4.35
C LEU A 385 -5.81 45.25 4.49
N THR A 386 -5.33 45.31 5.72
CA THR A 386 -3.88 45.28 6.01
C THR A 386 -3.56 43.99 6.76
N ILE A 387 -2.53 43.27 6.30
CA ILE A 387 -1.90 42.20 7.03
C ILE A 387 -0.52 42.65 7.49
N GLN A 388 -0.22 42.57 8.79
CA GLN A 388 1.02 43.11 9.38
C GLN A 388 1.55 42.24 10.53
N ASN A 389 2.87 42.24 10.72
CA ASN A 389 3.55 41.50 11.80
C ASN A 389 4.05 42.40 12.95
N GLY A 390 3.44 43.53 13.17
CA GLY A 390 3.79 44.48 14.23
C GLY A 390 3.56 45.94 13.82
N TRP A 391 4.11 46.86 14.62
CA TRP A 391 4.01 48.29 14.43
C TRP A 391 5.39 48.93 14.31
N GLY A 392 5.53 49.95 13.46
CA GLY A 392 6.78 50.67 13.27
C GLY A 392 7.56 50.30 12.03
N SER A 393 8.75 50.86 11.88
CA SER A 393 9.54 50.80 10.66
C SER A 393 10.21 49.41 10.37
N SER A 394 10.23 48.54 11.36
CA SER A 394 10.75 47.16 11.21
C SER A 394 9.66 46.12 10.93
N ALA A 395 8.40 46.51 10.98
CA ALA A 395 7.28 45.62 10.73
C ALA A 395 6.98 45.52 9.22
N GLN A 396 6.70 44.27 8.76
CA GLN A 396 6.10 44.12 7.45
C GLN A 396 4.62 44.44 7.50
N SER A 397 4.16 45.33 6.61
CA SER A 397 2.75 45.68 6.49
C SER A 397 2.36 45.75 5.02
N ILE A 398 1.41 44.87 4.64
CA ILE A 398 0.89 44.76 3.27
C ILE A 398 -0.56 45.19 3.28
N THR A 399 -0.89 46.24 2.51
CA THR A 399 -2.27 46.74 2.39
C THR A 399 -2.82 46.37 1.01
N LEU A 400 -4.01 45.80 1.00
CA LEU A 400 -4.72 45.27 -0.18
C LEU A 400 -6.05 45.97 -0.33
N ASN A 401 -6.50 46.24 -1.55
CA ASN A 401 -7.86 46.68 -1.83
C ASN A 401 -8.80 45.48 -1.81
N VAL A 402 -9.89 45.56 -1.08
CA VAL A 402 -10.92 44.54 -1.01
C VAL A 402 -11.99 44.83 -2.04
N PRO A 403 -12.21 44.04 -3.05
CA PRO A 403 -13.31 44.19 -3.97
C PRO A 403 -14.62 43.87 -3.23
N VAL A 404 -15.55 44.85 -3.16
CA VAL A 404 -16.82 44.68 -2.50
C VAL A 404 -17.94 44.84 -3.52
N GLU A 405 -18.64 43.74 -3.78
CA GLU A 405 -19.84 43.68 -4.62
C GLU A 405 -21.09 43.48 -3.74
N ALA A 406 -22.28 43.79 -4.28
CA ALA A 406 -23.51 43.57 -3.57
C ALA A 406 -23.80 42.06 -3.38
N GLY A 407 -24.26 41.67 -2.20
CA GLY A 407 -24.56 40.29 -1.87
C GLY A 407 -23.40 39.52 -1.21
N HIS A 408 -23.47 38.20 -1.21
CA HIS A 408 -22.50 37.32 -0.57
C HIS A 408 -21.40 36.90 -1.55
N HIS A 409 -20.13 37.02 -1.15
CA HIS A 409 -18.96 36.70 -1.94
C HIS A 409 -17.84 36.07 -1.09
N ASP A 410 -17.12 35.10 -1.63
CA ASP A 410 -15.80 34.67 -1.13
C ASP A 410 -14.73 35.54 -1.82
N VAL A 411 -14.28 36.59 -1.13
CA VAL A 411 -13.28 37.52 -1.66
C VAL A 411 -11.88 36.94 -1.46
N LYS A 412 -11.16 36.72 -2.53
CA LYS A 412 -9.77 36.21 -2.53
C LYS A 412 -8.78 37.36 -2.70
N LEU A 413 -7.80 37.45 -1.81
CA LEU A 413 -6.74 38.47 -1.84
C LEU A 413 -5.37 37.79 -1.80
N SER A 414 -4.56 37.98 -2.83
CA SER A 414 -3.18 37.49 -2.88
C SER A 414 -2.26 38.33 -1.99
N VAL A 415 -1.50 37.67 -1.13
CA VAL A 415 -0.53 38.26 -0.20
C VAL A 415 0.84 37.66 -0.49
N PRO A 416 1.62 38.26 -1.42
CA PRO A 416 2.95 37.77 -1.74
C PRO A 416 4.01 38.23 -0.73
N GLY A 417 5.07 37.45 -0.57
CA GLY A 417 6.31 37.89 0.06
C GLY A 417 6.24 38.06 1.60
N ILE A 418 5.46 37.26 2.31
CA ILE A 418 5.49 37.18 3.78
C ILE A 418 6.88 36.73 4.25
N VAL A 419 7.48 37.44 5.21
CA VAL A 419 8.83 37.15 5.73
C VAL A 419 8.85 36.23 6.97
N GLY A 420 7.70 35.76 7.40
CA GLY A 420 7.54 34.96 8.62
C GLY A 420 7.32 35.82 9.88
N GLY A 421 6.63 35.25 10.86
CA GLY A 421 6.27 35.92 12.10
C GLY A 421 4.80 35.76 12.47
N ASN A 422 4.37 36.47 13.52
CA ASN A 422 2.97 36.53 13.92
C ASN A 422 2.30 37.76 13.27
N TYR A 423 1.24 37.51 12.55
CA TYR A 423 0.51 38.54 11.78
C TYR A 423 -0.87 38.82 12.33
N ASP A 424 -1.30 40.05 12.16
CA ASP A 424 -2.66 40.50 12.39
C ASP A 424 -3.29 40.93 11.08
N VAL A 425 -4.62 40.77 10.96
CA VAL A 425 -5.41 41.19 9.80
C VAL A 425 -6.36 42.28 10.23
N ILE A 426 -6.28 43.44 9.59
CA ILE A 426 -7.05 44.66 9.92
C ILE A 426 -7.90 45.02 8.71
N LEU A 427 -9.21 45.04 8.89
CA LEU A 427 -10.15 45.58 7.89
C LEU A 427 -10.29 47.09 8.05
N LYS A 428 -10.20 47.81 6.96
CA LYS A 428 -10.29 49.28 6.88
C LYS A 428 -11.40 49.69 5.91
N PRO A 429 -12.65 49.70 6.33
CA PRO A 429 -13.77 50.06 5.44
C PRO A 429 -13.97 51.58 5.28
N GLN A 430 -12.97 52.37 5.52
CA GLN A 430 -12.90 53.84 5.66
C GLN A 430 -13.86 54.64 4.82
N THR A 431 -14.04 54.29 3.56
CA THR A 431 -14.89 55.03 2.60
C THR A 431 -16.14 54.21 2.19
N ALA A 432 -16.33 53.05 2.79
CA ALA A 432 -17.45 52.21 2.46
C ALA A 432 -18.76 52.90 2.86
N ASP A 433 -19.67 52.97 1.96
CA ASP A 433 -21.05 53.42 2.17
C ASP A 433 -22.05 52.27 2.25
N ALA A 434 -21.52 51.05 2.32
CA ALA A 434 -22.24 49.77 2.39
C ALA A 434 -22.14 49.15 3.78
N THR A 435 -23.18 48.49 4.25
CA THR A 435 -23.12 47.58 5.39
C THR A 435 -22.36 46.32 4.97
N LEU A 436 -21.42 45.88 5.80
CA LEU A 436 -20.57 44.69 5.55
C LEU A 436 -20.78 43.69 6.68
N ASP A 437 -21.04 42.45 6.33
CA ASP A 437 -21.07 41.29 7.23
C ASP A 437 -19.92 40.34 6.89
N LEU A 438 -18.91 40.27 7.76
CA LEU A 438 -17.77 39.39 7.62
C LEU A 438 -17.93 38.16 8.51
N LYS A 439 -18.11 36.99 7.90
CA LYS A 439 -18.38 35.73 8.59
C LYS A 439 -17.12 34.93 8.92
N THR A 440 -16.16 34.90 8.03
CA THR A 440 -14.88 34.21 8.27
C THR A 440 -13.72 34.92 7.57
N VAL A 441 -12.53 34.80 8.18
CA VAL A 441 -11.25 35.08 7.54
C VAL A 441 -10.47 33.81 7.51
N LYS A 442 -10.07 33.34 6.32
CA LYS A 442 -9.25 32.17 6.14
C LYS A 442 -7.93 32.58 5.50
N VAL A 443 -6.82 32.05 6.00
CA VAL A 443 -5.48 32.27 5.44
C VAL A 443 -4.96 30.93 4.91
N CYS A 444 -4.61 30.91 3.63
CA CYS A 444 -4.02 29.73 2.97
C CYS A 444 -2.58 30.05 2.54
N SER A 445 -1.64 29.14 2.81
CA SER A 445 -0.35 29.18 2.15
C SER A 445 -0.51 28.81 0.68
N VAL A 446 0.25 29.48 -0.22
CA VAL A 446 0.18 29.24 -1.66
C VAL A 446 1.51 28.69 -2.12
N LYS A 447 1.47 27.54 -2.77
CA LYS A 447 2.62 26.92 -3.43
C LYS A 447 2.29 26.66 -4.89
N LYS A 448 3.22 27.05 -5.79
CA LYS A 448 3.11 26.66 -7.20
C LYS A 448 3.43 25.19 -7.34
N ALA A 449 2.57 24.45 -8.01
CA ALA A 449 2.73 23.05 -8.32
C ALA A 449 2.54 22.80 -9.83
N ASN A 450 3.29 21.85 -10.36
CA ASN A 450 3.15 21.38 -11.75
C ASN A 450 2.19 20.19 -11.87
N ALA A 451 1.51 19.86 -10.79
CA ALA A 451 0.51 18.81 -10.74
C ALA A 451 -0.66 19.26 -9.86
N VAL A 452 -1.85 18.78 -10.18
CA VAL A 452 -3.09 19.01 -9.42
C VAL A 452 -3.39 17.78 -8.59
N PRO A 453 -3.48 17.90 -7.25
CA PRO A 453 -3.93 16.81 -6.41
C PRO A 453 -5.32 16.33 -6.82
N LEU A 454 -5.49 15.01 -6.89
CA LEU A 454 -6.82 14.43 -7.05
C LEU A 454 -7.63 14.67 -5.79
N THR A 455 -8.89 15.04 -5.95
CA THR A 455 -9.86 15.14 -4.86
C THR A 455 -10.14 13.76 -4.26
N ASP A 456 -10.64 13.71 -3.02
CA ASP A 456 -11.00 12.45 -2.37
C ASP A 456 -12.08 11.69 -3.17
N ASN A 457 -13.01 12.40 -3.80
CA ASN A 457 -14.03 11.78 -4.67
C ASN A 457 -13.41 11.15 -5.93
N GLU A 458 -12.42 11.80 -6.56
CA GLU A 458 -11.70 11.23 -7.71
C GLU A 458 -10.90 10.00 -7.31
N LYS A 459 -10.17 10.07 -6.18
CA LYS A 459 -9.43 8.92 -5.62
C LYS A 459 -10.36 7.74 -5.33
N LYS A 460 -11.51 8.02 -4.69
CA LYS A 460 -12.55 7.02 -4.42
C LYS A 460 -13.07 6.38 -5.70
N ALA A 461 -13.40 7.15 -6.72
CA ALA A 461 -13.91 6.64 -8.00
C ALA A 461 -12.87 5.76 -8.72
N ILE A 462 -11.60 6.20 -8.77
CA ILE A 462 -10.49 5.47 -9.38
C ILE A 462 -10.28 4.12 -8.67
N LEU A 463 -10.21 4.13 -7.35
CA LEU A 463 -9.96 2.92 -6.56
C LEU A 463 -11.16 1.97 -6.52
N THR A 464 -12.39 2.49 -6.56
CA THR A 464 -13.60 1.67 -6.75
C THR A 464 -13.53 0.91 -8.08
N THR A 465 -13.10 1.59 -9.15
CA THR A 465 -12.89 0.96 -10.47
C THR A 465 -11.77 -0.08 -10.42
N ALA A 466 -10.64 0.24 -9.77
CA ALA A 466 -9.51 -0.68 -9.66
C ALA A 466 -9.88 -1.96 -8.88
N MET A 467 -10.60 -1.84 -7.76
CA MET A 467 -11.12 -2.97 -7.00
C MET A 467 -12.11 -3.81 -7.83
N GLY A 468 -13.04 -3.14 -8.52
CA GLY A 468 -14.01 -3.81 -9.40
C GLY A 468 -13.34 -4.58 -10.53
N THR A 469 -12.32 -4.00 -11.16
CA THR A 469 -11.55 -4.66 -12.24
C THR A 469 -10.77 -5.87 -11.72
N TRP A 470 -10.13 -5.75 -10.58
CA TRP A 470 -9.43 -6.85 -9.92
C TRP A 470 -10.38 -8.03 -9.64
N ILE A 471 -11.52 -7.76 -8.99
CA ILE A 471 -12.51 -8.78 -8.65
C ILE A 471 -13.10 -9.42 -9.93
N ASP A 472 -13.40 -8.62 -10.96
CA ASP A 472 -13.89 -9.11 -12.24
C ASP A 472 -12.92 -10.08 -12.89
N LYS A 473 -11.63 -9.72 -12.95
CA LYS A 473 -10.60 -10.57 -13.55
C LYS A 473 -10.31 -11.84 -12.75
N MET A 474 -10.43 -11.79 -11.42
CA MET A 474 -10.35 -12.99 -10.59
C MET A 474 -11.55 -13.91 -10.84
N MET A 475 -12.77 -13.37 -10.91
CA MET A 475 -13.97 -14.17 -11.20
C MET A 475 -13.94 -14.78 -12.60
N GLU A 476 -13.43 -14.04 -13.60
CA GLU A 476 -13.15 -14.57 -14.94
C GLU A 476 -12.14 -15.74 -14.90
N ALA A 477 -11.09 -15.62 -14.09
CA ALA A 477 -10.05 -16.63 -13.99
C ALA A 477 -10.54 -17.94 -13.38
N VAL A 478 -11.49 -17.90 -12.44
CA VAL A 478 -12.04 -19.07 -11.76
C VAL A 478 -13.31 -19.63 -12.40
N ASP A 479 -13.88 -18.95 -13.40
CA ASP A 479 -14.95 -19.40 -14.29
C ASP A 479 -16.14 -20.06 -13.57
N GLY A 480 -16.65 -19.39 -12.51
CA GLY A 480 -17.78 -19.85 -11.71
C GLY A 480 -17.51 -21.07 -10.81
N TYR A 481 -16.30 -21.60 -10.79
CA TYR A 481 -15.97 -22.78 -10.00
C TYR A 481 -15.81 -22.50 -8.49
N VAL A 482 -15.24 -21.36 -8.13
CA VAL A 482 -15.00 -20.95 -6.73
C VAL A 482 -16.23 -20.28 -6.16
N THR A 483 -17.02 -21.03 -5.41
CA THR A 483 -18.35 -20.59 -4.92
C THR A 483 -18.34 -19.97 -3.53
N ALA A 484 -17.18 -19.88 -2.87
CA ALA A 484 -17.05 -19.25 -1.56
C ALA A 484 -15.74 -18.46 -1.47
N TRP A 485 -15.79 -17.30 -0.84
CA TRP A 485 -14.67 -16.35 -0.77
C TRP A 485 -14.60 -15.62 0.56
N ASP A 486 -13.38 -15.39 1.05
CA ASP A 486 -13.12 -14.26 1.92
C ASP A 486 -13.22 -12.98 1.07
N VAL A 487 -14.40 -12.37 1.06
CA VAL A 487 -14.62 -11.15 0.27
C VAL A 487 -13.83 -9.98 0.84
N VAL A 488 -13.68 -9.95 2.15
CA VAL A 488 -12.81 -9.04 2.90
C VAL A 488 -12.07 -9.81 3.99
N ASN A 489 -10.77 -9.60 4.07
CA ASN A 489 -9.90 -10.20 5.06
C ASN A 489 -9.37 -9.15 6.05
N GLU A 490 -9.40 -9.47 7.35
CA GLU A 490 -8.81 -8.71 8.46
C GLU A 490 -9.21 -7.23 8.53
N PRO A 491 -10.51 -6.90 8.51
CA PRO A 491 -10.90 -5.50 8.55
C PRO A 491 -10.73 -4.83 9.92
N ILE A 492 -10.77 -5.58 11.04
CA ILE A 492 -10.87 -5.02 12.40
C ILE A 492 -9.48 -4.75 13.00
N SER A 493 -9.26 -3.52 13.48
CA SER A 493 -7.95 -3.06 13.98
C SER A 493 -7.57 -3.54 15.37
N GLY A 494 -8.54 -3.89 16.22
CA GLY A 494 -8.33 -4.13 17.64
C GLY A 494 -8.15 -2.86 18.48
N LYS A 495 -8.50 -1.69 17.95
CA LYS A 495 -8.49 -0.38 18.65
C LYS A 495 -9.86 0.29 18.53
N ASP A 496 -10.25 0.94 19.61
CA ASP A 496 -11.48 1.73 19.74
C ASP A 496 -11.04 3.18 20.00
N LYS A 497 -10.87 3.97 18.92
CA LYS A 497 -10.32 5.32 19.01
C LYS A 497 -11.37 6.40 19.16
N ASP A 498 -12.55 6.17 18.66
CA ASP A 498 -13.66 7.09 18.78
C ASP A 498 -14.46 6.89 20.09
N GLY A 499 -14.21 5.77 20.80
CA GLY A 499 -14.76 5.48 22.13
C GLY A 499 -16.22 5.04 22.10
N ASP A 500 -16.72 4.53 20.97
CA ASP A 500 -18.10 4.07 20.81
C ASP A 500 -18.33 2.66 21.41
N GLY A 501 -17.27 1.98 21.83
CA GLY A 501 -17.29 0.65 22.44
C GLY A 501 -16.99 -0.49 21.48
N TRP A 502 -16.84 -0.22 20.17
CA TRP A 502 -16.45 -1.18 19.14
C TRP A 502 -15.04 -0.90 18.63
N TYR A 503 -14.39 -1.92 18.10
CA TYR A 503 -13.11 -1.70 17.43
C TYR A 503 -13.32 -1.09 16.04
N ASP A 504 -12.56 -0.05 15.75
CA ASP A 504 -12.46 0.56 14.42
C ASP A 504 -11.93 -0.42 13.37
N LEU A 505 -12.16 -0.10 12.09
CA LEU A 505 -11.46 -0.75 11.01
C LEU A 505 -9.97 -0.35 10.97
N GLN A 506 -9.13 -1.21 10.40
CA GLN A 506 -7.72 -0.92 10.16
C GLN A 506 -7.58 0.29 9.23
N SER A 507 -6.79 1.30 9.62
CA SER A 507 -6.64 2.55 8.87
C SER A 507 -5.29 3.20 9.18
N ALA A 508 -4.53 3.53 8.15
CA ALA A 508 -3.33 4.34 8.27
C ALA A 508 -3.69 5.80 8.60
N LYS A 509 -4.68 6.36 7.93
CA LYS A 509 -5.11 7.77 8.11
C LYS A 509 -5.62 8.06 9.52
N ARG A 510 -6.35 7.12 10.13
CA ARG A 510 -6.88 7.25 11.50
C ARG A 510 -5.90 6.75 12.57
N GLY A 511 -4.77 6.16 12.14
CA GLY A 511 -3.74 5.66 13.06
C GLY A 511 -4.21 4.47 13.91
N THR A 512 -5.10 3.64 13.39
CA THR A 512 -5.54 2.42 14.08
C THR A 512 -4.55 1.27 13.91
N VAL A 513 -3.56 1.42 13.02
CA VAL A 513 -2.48 0.46 12.75
C VAL A 513 -1.14 0.98 13.25
N SER A 514 -0.09 0.17 13.17
CA SER A 514 1.28 0.59 13.48
C SER A 514 1.86 1.49 12.39
N PRO A 515 2.89 2.32 12.67
CA PRO A 515 3.58 3.09 11.64
C PRO A 515 4.19 2.24 10.53
N ASP A 516 4.70 1.05 10.86
CA ASP A 516 5.27 0.12 9.88
C ASP A 516 4.17 -0.49 8.99
N ASP A 517 3.03 -0.88 9.57
CA ASP A 517 1.88 -1.36 8.80
C ASP A 517 1.31 -0.26 7.89
N ALA A 518 1.21 0.97 8.41
CA ALA A 518 0.75 2.12 7.63
C ALA A 518 1.63 2.39 6.40
N LYS A 519 2.94 2.13 6.48
CA LYS A 519 3.90 2.29 5.40
C LYS A 519 3.86 1.15 4.38
N ASN A 520 3.65 -0.09 4.86
CA ASN A 520 3.85 -1.29 4.05
C ASN A 520 2.55 -1.81 3.42
N ASN A 521 1.39 -1.40 3.91
CA ASN A 521 0.08 -1.88 3.47
C ASN A 521 -0.71 -0.79 2.73
N PHE A 522 -1.78 -1.21 2.04
CA PHE A 522 -2.69 -0.31 1.34
C PHE A 522 -4.11 -0.47 1.91
N TYR A 523 -4.59 0.56 2.60
CA TYR A 523 -5.90 0.53 3.26
C TYR A 523 -6.97 1.12 2.36
N TRP A 524 -7.73 0.27 1.69
CA TRP A 524 -8.80 0.64 0.77
C TRP A 524 -9.86 1.54 1.44
N GLN A 525 -10.19 1.26 2.70
CA GLN A 525 -11.14 2.03 3.51
C GLN A 525 -10.70 3.46 3.76
N ASP A 526 -9.41 3.76 3.73
CA ASP A 526 -8.88 5.13 3.85
C ASP A 526 -9.30 6.05 2.68
N TYR A 527 -9.73 5.45 1.57
CA TYR A 527 -10.15 6.16 0.36
C TYR A 527 -11.61 5.92 0.02
N LEU A 528 -12.12 4.71 0.19
CA LEU A 528 -13.49 4.35 -0.13
C LEU A 528 -14.46 4.68 1.03
N GLY A 529 -13.95 4.76 2.28
CA GLY A 529 -14.73 4.84 3.50
C GLY A 529 -15.10 3.45 4.05
N ASP A 530 -15.37 3.37 5.33
CA ASP A 530 -15.56 2.12 6.08
C ASP A 530 -16.75 1.28 5.60
N ILE A 531 -17.78 1.96 5.14
CA ILE A 531 -19.01 1.32 4.66
C ILE A 531 -18.85 0.90 3.19
N ASP A 532 -18.45 1.83 2.33
CA ASP A 532 -18.42 1.60 0.88
C ASP A 532 -17.30 0.66 0.46
N TYR A 533 -16.22 0.54 1.24
CA TYR A 533 -15.16 -0.42 1.01
C TYR A 533 -15.69 -1.86 0.90
N VAL A 534 -16.42 -2.32 1.92
CA VAL A 534 -16.96 -3.67 1.96
C VAL A 534 -18.12 -3.83 1.00
N ARG A 535 -19.04 -2.84 0.92
CA ARG A 535 -20.15 -2.87 -0.01
C ARG A 535 -19.70 -2.97 -1.48
N THR A 536 -18.64 -2.24 -1.84
CA THR A 536 -18.05 -2.31 -3.19
C THR A 536 -17.51 -3.71 -3.49
N ALA A 537 -16.74 -4.30 -2.55
CA ALA A 537 -16.19 -5.64 -2.72
C ALA A 537 -17.30 -6.71 -2.87
N VAL A 538 -18.32 -6.67 -1.99
CA VAL A 538 -19.47 -7.60 -2.03
C VAL A 538 -20.26 -7.45 -3.32
N ALA A 539 -20.60 -6.22 -3.73
CA ALA A 539 -21.35 -5.97 -4.94
C ALA A 539 -20.60 -6.41 -6.20
N ALA A 540 -19.29 -6.12 -6.26
CA ALA A 540 -18.43 -6.55 -7.36
C ALA A 540 -18.36 -8.09 -7.43
N ALA A 541 -18.12 -8.76 -6.29
CA ALA A 541 -18.03 -10.22 -6.22
C ALA A 541 -19.31 -10.88 -6.76
N ARG A 542 -20.49 -10.45 -6.29
CA ARG A 542 -21.77 -11.02 -6.72
C ARG A 542 -22.05 -10.79 -8.21
N ARG A 543 -21.85 -9.57 -8.68
CA ARG A 543 -22.07 -9.21 -10.09
C ARG A 543 -21.12 -9.97 -11.01
N CYS A 544 -19.81 -9.95 -10.71
CA CYS A 544 -18.82 -10.55 -11.58
C CYS A 544 -18.87 -12.08 -11.55
N PHE A 545 -19.16 -12.70 -10.40
CA PHE A 545 -19.37 -14.14 -10.33
C PHE A 545 -20.51 -14.61 -11.26
N ALA A 546 -21.65 -13.91 -11.24
CA ALA A 546 -22.77 -14.22 -12.15
C ALA A 546 -22.43 -13.96 -13.62
N ALA A 547 -21.60 -12.94 -13.90
CA ALA A 547 -21.16 -12.62 -15.26
C ALA A 547 -20.19 -13.68 -15.84
N HIS A 548 -19.44 -14.39 -14.99
CA HIS A 548 -18.46 -15.39 -15.37
C HIS A 548 -18.91 -16.83 -14.99
N ASN A 549 -20.05 -17.24 -15.49
CA ASN A 549 -20.62 -18.59 -15.40
C ASN A 549 -20.95 -19.09 -13.98
N GLY A 550 -20.90 -18.24 -12.97
CA GLY A 550 -21.22 -18.60 -11.60
C GLY A 550 -22.74 -18.66 -11.34
N ASP A 551 -23.19 -19.68 -10.61
CA ASP A 551 -24.55 -19.76 -10.07
C ASP A 551 -24.68 -18.85 -8.85
N ALA A 552 -25.30 -17.69 -9.00
CA ALA A 552 -25.43 -16.66 -7.96
C ALA A 552 -26.04 -17.19 -6.65
N ALA A 553 -26.88 -18.24 -6.69
CA ALA A 553 -27.47 -18.85 -5.50
C ALA A 553 -26.44 -19.62 -4.65
N LYS A 554 -25.36 -20.08 -5.27
CA LYS A 554 -24.30 -20.85 -4.62
C LYS A 554 -23.20 -19.98 -3.99
N LEU A 555 -23.07 -18.73 -4.43
CA LEU A 555 -22.00 -17.86 -3.95
C LEU A 555 -22.16 -17.54 -2.45
N LYS A 556 -21.11 -17.79 -1.68
CA LYS A 556 -20.98 -17.46 -0.25
C LYS A 556 -19.84 -16.50 -0.04
N LEU A 557 -20.11 -15.37 0.59
CA LEU A 557 -19.14 -14.32 0.88
C LEU A 557 -18.93 -14.20 2.39
N PHE A 558 -17.67 -14.34 2.82
CA PHE A 558 -17.26 -14.31 4.23
C PHE A 558 -16.46 -13.05 4.52
N ILE A 559 -16.59 -12.56 5.73
CA ILE A 559 -15.61 -11.67 6.34
C ILE A 559 -14.74 -12.52 7.26
N ASN A 560 -13.43 -12.50 7.02
CA ASN A 560 -12.46 -13.32 7.71
C ASN A 560 -11.57 -12.45 8.59
N ASP A 561 -11.29 -12.89 9.82
CA ASP A 561 -10.39 -12.14 10.71
C ASP A 561 -9.67 -13.08 11.71
N TYR A 562 -8.55 -12.60 12.26
CA TYR A 562 -7.73 -13.31 13.23
C TYR A 562 -8.07 -12.88 14.67
N ASN A 563 -7.66 -13.68 15.65
CA ASN A 563 -7.85 -13.42 17.09
C ASN A 563 -9.32 -13.19 17.50
N LEU A 564 -10.28 -13.80 16.80
CA LEU A 564 -11.69 -13.73 17.18
C LEU A 564 -11.99 -14.56 18.45
N GLU A 565 -11.14 -15.53 18.75
CA GLU A 565 -11.13 -16.38 19.95
C GLU A 565 -10.39 -15.75 21.15
N SER A 566 -9.99 -14.49 21.07
CA SER A 566 -9.11 -13.84 22.03
C SER A 566 -9.67 -13.79 23.46
N ASP A 567 -8.86 -14.19 24.42
CA ASP A 567 -9.19 -14.17 25.85
C ASP A 567 -8.85 -12.84 26.54
N TRP A 568 -7.90 -12.08 25.98
CA TRP A 568 -7.43 -10.81 26.57
C TRP A 568 -8.41 -9.64 26.41
N ASP A 569 -9.32 -9.70 25.45
CA ASP A 569 -10.32 -8.66 25.17
C ASP A 569 -11.77 -9.14 25.28
N ASP A 570 -11.97 -10.31 25.86
CA ASP A 570 -13.29 -10.94 26.01
C ASP A 570 -14.02 -11.12 24.67
N ASN A 571 -13.31 -11.56 23.64
CA ASN A 571 -13.81 -11.67 22.25
C ASN A 571 -14.38 -10.34 21.71
N LYS A 572 -13.86 -9.19 22.16
CA LYS A 572 -14.33 -7.86 21.71
C LYS A 572 -14.12 -7.70 20.20
N LYS A 573 -13.04 -8.26 19.66
CA LYS A 573 -12.77 -8.20 18.21
C LYS A 573 -13.88 -8.88 17.40
N LEU A 574 -14.35 -10.07 17.81
CA LEU A 574 -15.49 -10.74 17.18
C LEU A 574 -16.79 -9.97 17.33
N LYS A 575 -17.05 -9.43 18.51
CA LYS A 575 -18.26 -8.61 18.76
C LYS A 575 -18.28 -7.38 17.82
N SER A 576 -17.14 -6.74 17.65
CA SER A 576 -16.97 -5.60 16.73
C SER A 576 -17.16 -6.03 15.26
N LEU A 577 -16.64 -7.19 14.87
CA LEU A 577 -16.85 -7.71 13.52
C LEU A 577 -18.33 -7.96 13.22
N ILE A 578 -19.07 -8.54 14.18
CA ILE A 578 -20.52 -8.77 14.03
C ILE A 578 -21.25 -7.42 13.91
N HIS A 579 -20.91 -6.44 14.76
CA HIS A 579 -21.45 -5.08 14.65
C HIS A 579 -21.19 -4.46 13.28
N TRP A 580 -19.97 -4.52 12.78
CA TRP A 580 -19.65 -3.99 11.43
C TRP A 580 -20.38 -4.72 10.30
N ILE A 581 -20.60 -6.03 10.41
CA ILE A 581 -21.42 -6.77 9.44
C ILE A 581 -22.84 -6.21 9.41
N GLU A 582 -23.44 -5.95 10.56
CA GLU A 582 -24.76 -5.33 10.66
C GLU A 582 -24.77 -3.94 10.03
N GLU A 583 -23.74 -3.11 10.25
CA GLU A 583 -23.60 -1.79 9.63
C GLU A 583 -23.49 -1.87 8.09
N TRP A 584 -22.70 -2.81 7.57
CA TRP A 584 -22.57 -2.98 6.12
C TRP A 584 -23.87 -3.45 5.47
N GLU A 585 -24.68 -4.22 6.15
CA GLU A 585 -25.95 -4.76 5.63
C GLU A 585 -27.16 -3.82 5.82
N LYS A 586 -26.99 -2.67 6.50
CA LYS A 586 -28.10 -1.70 6.70
C LYS A 586 -28.70 -1.12 5.42
N ASP A 587 -28.02 -1.22 4.28
CA ASP A 587 -28.55 -0.81 2.99
C ASP A 587 -29.65 -1.77 2.44
N GLY A 588 -29.83 -2.95 3.05
CA GLY A 588 -30.79 -3.96 2.63
C GLY A 588 -30.44 -4.66 1.30
N ILE A 589 -29.26 -4.34 0.72
CA ILE A 589 -28.76 -4.87 -0.55
C ILE A 589 -27.51 -5.71 -0.33
N THR A 590 -26.57 -5.19 0.44
CA THR A 590 -25.32 -5.88 0.81
C THR A 590 -25.68 -7.12 1.64
N ARG A 591 -25.15 -8.26 1.23
CA ARG A 591 -25.36 -9.52 1.94
C ARG A 591 -24.02 -10.22 2.18
N ILE A 592 -23.71 -10.47 3.43
CA ILE A 592 -22.56 -11.23 3.90
C ILE A 592 -23.09 -12.58 4.41
N ASP A 593 -22.61 -13.68 3.83
CA ASP A 593 -23.14 -15.00 4.11
C ASP A 593 -22.52 -15.64 5.35
N GLY A 594 -21.25 -15.33 5.67
CA GLY A 594 -20.56 -16.00 6.75
C GLY A 594 -19.47 -15.17 7.44
N ILE A 595 -18.99 -15.71 8.56
CA ILE A 595 -17.85 -15.22 9.33
C ILE A 595 -16.80 -16.31 9.33
N GLY A 596 -15.55 -15.94 8.94
CA GLY A 596 -14.36 -16.76 9.06
C GLY A 596 -13.56 -16.36 10.31
N SER A 597 -13.18 -17.33 11.14
CA SER A 597 -12.17 -17.15 12.17
C SER A 597 -10.91 -17.89 11.77
N GLN A 598 -9.78 -17.15 11.67
CA GLN A 598 -8.51 -17.75 11.23
C GLN A 598 -8.06 -18.85 12.20
N MET A 599 -8.19 -18.64 13.51
CA MET A 599 -7.83 -19.63 14.53
C MET A 599 -6.35 -20.08 14.45
N HIS A 600 -5.44 -19.13 14.28
CA HIS A 600 -4.00 -19.39 14.46
C HIS A 600 -3.67 -19.46 15.94
N VAL A 601 -3.86 -20.63 16.52
CA VAL A 601 -3.79 -20.81 17.97
C VAL A 601 -2.46 -21.40 18.45
N SER A 602 -2.21 -21.37 19.74
CA SER A 602 -1.13 -22.13 20.39
C SER A 602 -1.67 -22.74 21.68
N PHE A 603 -1.34 -24.01 21.94
CA PHE A 603 -1.53 -24.61 23.25
C PHE A 603 -0.63 -23.90 24.28
N SER A 604 -1.10 -23.67 25.47
CA SER A 604 -0.30 -23.08 26.56
C SER A 604 0.02 -24.11 27.62
N ALA A 605 1.30 -24.23 27.98
CA ALA A 605 1.73 -25.10 29.09
C ALA A 605 1.25 -24.60 30.48
N ASP A 606 0.82 -23.32 30.59
CA ASP A 606 0.15 -22.83 31.79
C ASP A 606 -1.33 -23.27 31.80
N PRO A 607 -1.77 -24.11 32.75
CA PRO A 607 -3.13 -24.66 32.76
C PRO A 607 -4.22 -23.59 32.87
N ASN A 608 -3.96 -22.48 33.57
CA ASN A 608 -4.95 -21.42 33.74
C ASN A 608 -5.14 -20.64 32.43
N THR A 609 -4.06 -20.36 31.72
CA THR A 609 -4.10 -19.73 30.42
C THR A 609 -4.76 -20.65 29.38
N GLN A 610 -4.42 -21.94 29.38
CA GLN A 610 -5.05 -22.92 28.47
C GLN A 610 -6.57 -23.00 28.70
N LYS A 611 -6.99 -23.09 29.95
CA LYS A 611 -8.42 -23.11 30.30
C LYS A 611 -9.16 -21.86 29.79
N LYS A 612 -8.60 -20.68 29.99
CA LYS A 612 -9.18 -19.44 29.47
C LYS A 612 -9.31 -19.46 27.94
N LYS A 613 -8.28 -19.90 27.21
CA LYS A 613 -8.34 -20.05 25.76
C LYS A 613 -9.47 -20.97 25.34
N GLU A 614 -9.65 -22.12 26.00
CA GLU A 614 -10.75 -23.05 25.72
C GLU A 614 -12.12 -22.42 25.97
N GLU A 615 -12.27 -21.68 27.07
CA GLU A 615 -13.52 -20.96 27.42
C GLU A 615 -13.84 -19.91 26.33
N HIS A 616 -12.83 -19.17 25.79
CA HIS A 616 -13.03 -18.15 24.80
C HIS A 616 -13.23 -18.72 23.39
N VAL A 617 -12.69 -19.88 23.06
CA VAL A 617 -13.05 -20.64 21.84
C VAL A 617 -14.53 -21.02 21.87
N VAL A 618 -15.02 -21.55 22.98
CA VAL A 618 -16.45 -21.87 23.17
C VAL A 618 -17.30 -20.63 23.01
N LYS A 619 -16.93 -19.52 23.66
CA LYS A 619 -17.64 -18.24 23.57
C LYS A 619 -17.63 -17.67 22.14
N MET A 620 -16.51 -17.75 21.43
CA MET A 620 -16.41 -17.38 20.01
C MET A 620 -17.43 -18.14 19.17
N LEU A 621 -17.44 -19.47 19.26
CA LEU A 621 -18.38 -20.31 18.50
C LEU A 621 -19.85 -19.99 18.84
N GLN A 622 -20.17 -19.73 20.10
CA GLN A 622 -21.51 -19.31 20.54
C GLN A 622 -21.91 -17.94 19.94
N LEU A 623 -21.00 -16.97 19.93
CA LEU A 623 -21.25 -15.65 19.33
C LEU A 623 -21.44 -15.75 17.81
N MET A 624 -20.59 -16.53 17.13
CA MET A 624 -20.72 -16.77 15.68
C MET A 624 -22.05 -17.47 15.37
N ALA A 625 -22.43 -18.52 16.12
CA ALA A 625 -23.71 -19.18 15.96
C ALA A 625 -24.90 -18.23 16.18
N LYS A 626 -24.82 -17.36 17.19
CA LYS A 626 -25.85 -16.36 17.50
C LYS A 626 -26.03 -15.30 16.38
N SER A 627 -24.99 -15.02 15.61
CA SER A 627 -25.06 -14.06 14.50
C SER A 627 -26.01 -14.51 13.37
N GLY A 628 -26.36 -15.80 13.30
CA GLY A 628 -27.16 -16.38 12.21
C GLY A 628 -26.36 -16.57 10.91
N LYS A 629 -25.08 -16.20 10.86
CA LYS A 629 -24.22 -16.35 9.69
C LYS A 629 -23.65 -17.75 9.57
N LEU A 630 -23.19 -18.13 8.38
CA LEU A 630 -22.37 -19.33 8.23
C LEU A 630 -21.09 -19.19 9.02
N VAL A 631 -20.64 -20.27 9.64
CA VAL A 631 -19.45 -20.31 10.51
C VAL A 631 -18.37 -21.13 9.85
N LYS A 632 -17.20 -20.50 9.65
CA LYS A 632 -15.99 -21.16 9.15
C LYS A 632 -14.83 -20.97 10.12
N ILE A 633 -14.17 -22.05 10.49
CA ILE A 633 -12.78 -21.97 10.96
C ILE A 633 -11.92 -22.01 9.70
N SER A 634 -11.27 -20.89 9.38
CA SER A 634 -10.75 -20.66 8.04
C SER A 634 -9.26 -21.03 7.86
N GLU A 635 -8.47 -21.00 8.94
CA GLU A 635 -7.01 -21.08 8.87
C GLU A 635 -6.41 -21.79 10.10
N LEU A 636 -7.06 -22.84 10.59
CA LEU A 636 -6.63 -23.52 11.81
C LEU A 636 -5.21 -24.06 11.69
N ASP A 637 -4.32 -23.55 12.51
CA ASP A 637 -3.02 -24.13 12.81
C ASP A 637 -2.71 -24.00 14.32
N MET A 638 -1.78 -24.81 14.81
CA MET A 638 -1.51 -24.83 16.24
C MET A 638 -0.01 -24.89 16.53
N GLY A 639 0.47 -23.93 17.31
CA GLY A 639 1.76 -23.98 17.97
C GLY A 639 1.69 -24.48 19.39
N TYR A 640 2.82 -24.48 20.08
CA TYR A 640 2.93 -24.80 21.49
C TYR A 640 3.74 -23.71 22.21
N ASN A 641 3.19 -23.14 23.28
CA ASN A 641 3.86 -22.17 24.13
C ASN A 641 4.19 -22.77 25.48
N ASP A 642 5.38 -22.48 26.01
CA ASP A 642 5.75 -22.80 27.37
C ASP A 642 4.90 -22.02 28.40
N ALA A 643 5.12 -22.27 29.70
CA ALA A 643 4.39 -21.60 30.77
C ALA A 643 4.67 -20.07 30.83
N ALA A 644 5.74 -19.60 30.23
CA ALA A 644 6.07 -18.18 30.11
C ALA A 644 5.50 -17.54 28.81
N GLY A 645 4.78 -18.31 27.99
CA GLY A 645 4.19 -17.86 26.74
C GLY A 645 5.15 -17.85 25.54
N GLN A 646 6.34 -18.46 25.67
CA GLN A 646 7.31 -18.52 24.56
C GLN A 646 7.04 -19.74 23.66
N PRO A 647 7.13 -19.59 22.34
CA PRO A 647 6.90 -20.70 21.42
C PRO A 647 7.97 -21.77 21.55
N ILE A 648 7.56 -23.05 21.56
CA ILE A 648 8.46 -24.19 21.50
C ILE A 648 8.48 -24.72 20.06
N MET A 649 9.68 -24.81 19.50
CA MET A 649 9.89 -25.30 18.14
C MET A 649 9.69 -26.82 18.06
N THR A 650 9.29 -27.31 16.91
CA THR A 650 8.99 -28.73 16.63
C THR A 650 10.05 -29.70 17.16
N GLU A 651 11.32 -29.36 16.97
CA GLU A 651 12.46 -30.22 17.38
C GLU A 651 12.67 -30.30 18.90
N ASN A 652 12.04 -29.42 19.66
CA ASN A 652 12.17 -29.34 21.12
C ASN A 652 10.91 -29.82 21.88
N LEU A 653 9.88 -30.25 21.12
CA LEU A 653 8.66 -30.78 21.73
C LEU A 653 8.88 -32.19 22.27
N THR A 654 8.33 -32.44 23.46
CA THR A 654 8.25 -33.76 24.05
C THR A 654 7.01 -34.49 23.54
N GLU A 655 7.00 -35.83 23.68
CA GLU A 655 5.86 -36.68 23.32
C GLU A 655 4.58 -36.28 24.07
N GLU A 656 4.69 -35.91 25.33
CA GLU A 656 3.54 -35.43 26.13
C GLU A 656 2.97 -34.11 25.57
N GLN A 657 3.83 -33.21 25.13
CA GLN A 657 3.39 -31.93 24.51
C GLN A 657 2.68 -32.17 23.18
N HIS A 658 3.13 -33.14 22.39
CA HIS A 658 2.42 -33.56 21.18
C HIS A 658 1.02 -34.12 21.52
N LYS A 659 0.87 -34.88 22.59
CA LYS A 659 -0.44 -35.39 23.06
C LYS A 659 -1.35 -34.28 23.58
N GLN A 660 -0.80 -33.28 24.27
CA GLN A 660 -1.55 -32.08 24.68
C GLN A 660 -2.10 -31.29 23.48
N MET A 661 -1.31 -31.13 22.42
CA MET A 661 -1.77 -30.51 21.18
C MET A 661 -2.87 -31.35 20.50
N ARG A 662 -2.75 -32.68 20.50
CA ARG A 662 -3.81 -33.60 20.05
C ARG A 662 -5.14 -33.31 20.76
N ASP A 663 -5.10 -33.24 22.08
CA ASP A 663 -6.29 -33.06 22.92
C ASP A 663 -6.94 -31.68 22.67
N TYR A 664 -6.13 -30.66 22.39
CA TYR A 664 -6.65 -29.34 22.08
C TYR A 664 -7.26 -29.27 20.66
N TYR A 665 -6.69 -29.97 19.66
CA TYR A 665 -7.33 -30.13 18.34
C TYR A 665 -8.67 -30.85 18.46
N LYS A 666 -8.72 -31.97 19.22
CA LYS A 666 -9.96 -32.70 19.53
C LYS A 666 -11.00 -31.77 20.14
N PHE A 667 -10.59 -30.96 21.12
CA PHE A 667 -11.48 -30.00 21.76
C PHE A 667 -12.04 -28.98 20.76
N ILE A 668 -11.19 -28.28 20.01
CA ILE A 668 -11.62 -27.23 19.08
C ILE A 668 -12.60 -27.79 18.05
N VAL A 669 -12.23 -28.87 17.39
CA VAL A 669 -13.06 -29.49 16.33
C VAL A 669 -14.35 -30.04 16.91
N GLY A 670 -14.31 -30.71 18.06
CA GLY A 670 -15.49 -31.23 18.75
C GLY A 670 -16.45 -30.11 19.19
N GLN A 671 -15.94 -28.98 19.72
CA GLN A 671 -16.78 -27.86 20.13
C GLN A 671 -17.45 -27.18 18.90
N TYR A 672 -16.81 -27.15 17.74
CA TYR A 672 -17.43 -26.64 16.52
C TYR A 672 -18.72 -27.40 16.20
N PHE A 673 -18.69 -28.72 16.13
CA PHE A 673 -19.86 -29.54 15.82
C PHE A 673 -20.92 -29.54 16.93
N LYS A 674 -20.49 -29.36 18.18
CA LYS A 674 -21.39 -29.30 19.33
C LYS A 674 -22.17 -27.98 19.42
N ILE A 675 -21.56 -26.86 19.03
CA ILE A 675 -22.09 -25.51 19.27
C ILE A 675 -22.74 -24.93 18.01
N VAL A 676 -22.09 -25.09 16.84
CA VAL A 676 -22.56 -24.48 15.61
C VAL A 676 -23.77 -25.26 15.06
N PRO A 677 -24.92 -24.60 14.88
CA PRO A 677 -26.11 -25.25 14.30
C PRO A 677 -25.82 -25.84 12.91
N LEU A 678 -26.41 -27.01 12.60
CA LEU A 678 -26.19 -27.69 11.32
C LEU A 678 -26.28 -26.77 10.10
N ALA A 679 -27.31 -25.92 10.05
CA ALA A 679 -27.53 -25.01 8.92
C ALA A 679 -26.45 -23.92 8.77
N GLN A 680 -25.67 -23.67 9.82
CA GLN A 680 -24.61 -22.67 9.83
C GLN A 680 -23.20 -23.28 9.67
N GLN A 681 -23.06 -24.61 9.69
CA GLN A 681 -21.77 -25.29 9.55
C GLN A 681 -21.28 -25.20 8.11
N TYR A 682 -20.37 -24.23 7.83
CA TYR A 682 -19.73 -24.15 6.51
C TYR A 682 -18.52 -25.07 6.41
N GLY A 683 -17.55 -24.97 7.35
CA GLY A 683 -16.35 -25.79 7.25
C GLY A 683 -15.26 -25.47 8.26
N ILE A 684 -14.25 -26.34 8.25
CA ILE A 684 -12.98 -26.18 8.97
C ILE A 684 -11.84 -26.38 7.97
N THR A 685 -10.93 -25.43 7.88
CA THR A 685 -9.73 -25.51 7.03
C THR A 685 -8.48 -25.56 7.90
N GLN A 686 -7.67 -26.62 7.74
CA GLN A 686 -6.32 -26.70 8.27
C GLN A 686 -5.40 -25.81 7.43
N TRP A 687 -4.64 -24.89 8.09
CA TRP A 687 -3.81 -23.91 7.34
C TRP A 687 -2.51 -24.48 6.83
N CYS A 688 -1.87 -25.37 7.57
CA CYS A 688 -0.61 -26.02 7.17
C CYS A 688 -0.80 -27.53 7.10
N ILE A 689 -0.40 -28.18 5.99
CA ILE A 689 -0.37 -29.65 5.90
C ILE A 689 0.68 -30.21 6.87
N THR A 690 1.92 -29.70 6.76
CA THR A 690 3.08 -30.12 7.54
C THR A 690 3.49 -29.05 8.54
N ASP A 691 4.37 -29.44 9.46
CA ASP A 691 5.07 -28.48 10.32
C ASP A 691 5.78 -27.43 9.49
N ALA A 692 5.81 -26.21 9.99
CA ALA A 692 6.42 -25.09 9.29
C ALA A 692 7.96 -25.24 9.21
N PRO A 693 8.57 -25.19 8.02
CA PRO A 693 10.02 -25.18 7.91
C PRO A 693 10.65 -24.00 8.64
N LYS A 694 11.86 -24.14 9.17
CA LYS A 694 12.57 -23.05 9.91
C LYS A 694 12.68 -21.74 9.11
N GLY A 695 12.77 -21.82 7.79
CA GLY A 695 12.84 -20.64 6.91
C GLY A 695 11.48 -20.08 6.47
N SER A 696 10.37 -20.64 6.95
CA SER A 696 9.03 -20.13 6.63
C SER A 696 8.82 -18.73 7.22
N SER A 697 8.23 -17.84 6.42
CA SER A 697 7.77 -16.53 6.90
C SER A 697 6.56 -16.62 7.83
N TRP A 698 5.87 -17.77 7.82
CA TRP A 698 4.75 -18.07 8.69
C TRP A 698 5.14 -19.12 9.72
N ARG A 699 5.18 -18.76 11.00
CA ARG A 699 5.42 -19.63 12.16
C ARG A 699 6.63 -20.57 11.97
N GLY A 700 7.73 -20.08 11.40
CA GLY A 700 8.89 -20.89 10.98
C GLY A 700 9.47 -21.74 12.11
N GLY A 701 9.50 -23.06 11.91
CA GLY A 701 9.98 -24.05 12.87
C GLY A 701 8.95 -24.53 13.90
N GLU A 702 7.72 -24.01 13.90
CA GLU A 702 6.66 -24.40 14.82
C GLU A 702 5.93 -25.69 14.34
N PRO A 703 5.28 -26.44 15.27
CA PRO A 703 4.66 -27.74 14.99
C PRO A 703 3.24 -27.64 14.40
N THR A 704 3.05 -26.79 13.39
CA THR A 704 1.74 -26.33 12.90
C THR A 704 0.91 -27.36 12.14
N GLY A 705 1.53 -28.44 11.63
CA GLY A 705 0.88 -29.40 10.75
C GLY A 705 0.17 -30.55 11.44
N LEU A 706 -0.67 -31.26 10.68
CA LEU A 706 -1.20 -32.56 11.04
C LEU A 706 -0.24 -33.70 10.66
N TRP A 707 0.68 -33.40 9.74
CA TRP A 707 1.81 -34.26 9.36
C TRP A 707 3.12 -33.55 9.71
N ASN A 708 4.15 -34.32 9.98
CA ASN A 708 5.50 -33.76 10.13
C ASN A 708 6.14 -33.42 8.78
N ALA A 709 7.34 -32.87 8.78
CA ALA A 709 8.07 -32.49 7.56
C ALA A 709 8.35 -33.67 6.60
N ASN A 710 8.25 -34.91 7.07
CA ASN A 710 8.39 -36.13 6.26
C ASN A 710 7.03 -36.72 5.84
N PHE A 711 5.95 -35.97 5.98
CA PHE A 711 4.58 -36.36 5.66
C PHE A 711 4.07 -37.58 6.45
N LEU A 712 4.61 -37.82 7.65
CA LEU A 712 4.08 -38.80 8.58
C LEU A 712 3.03 -38.15 9.50
N ARG A 713 1.95 -38.86 9.79
CA ARG A 713 0.89 -38.39 10.68
C ARG A 713 1.45 -38.09 12.07
N LYS A 714 0.97 -37.01 12.67
CA LYS A 714 1.28 -36.60 14.04
C LYS A 714 0.12 -36.89 14.98
N HIS A 715 0.32 -36.75 16.29
CA HIS A 715 -0.76 -36.87 17.28
C HIS A 715 -1.88 -35.82 17.01
N THR A 716 -1.55 -34.65 16.47
CA THR A 716 -2.52 -33.65 16.04
C THR A 716 -3.49 -34.14 14.98
N TYR A 717 -3.05 -35.07 14.08
CA TYR A 717 -3.95 -35.75 13.14
C TYR A 717 -5.02 -36.58 13.86
N ALA A 718 -4.62 -37.35 14.88
CA ALA A 718 -5.55 -38.14 15.67
C ALA A 718 -6.56 -37.24 16.41
N GLY A 719 -6.08 -36.17 17.05
CA GLY A 719 -6.96 -35.22 17.71
C GLY A 719 -7.98 -34.56 16.78
N PHE A 720 -7.52 -34.19 15.58
CA PHE A 720 -8.43 -33.66 14.55
C PHE A 720 -9.48 -34.71 14.14
N ALA A 721 -9.06 -35.95 13.89
CA ALA A 721 -9.95 -37.06 13.51
C ALA A 721 -10.96 -37.40 14.60
N ASP A 722 -10.52 -37.47 15.89
CA ASP A 722 -11.40 -37.74 17.04
C ASP A 722 -12.43 -36.61 17.21
N GLY A 723 -12.04 -35.36 17.02
CA GLY A 723 -12.97 -34.21 17.00
C GLY A 723 -14.04 -34.32 15.90
N LEU A 724 -13.65 -34.79 14.69
CA LEU A 724 -14.59 -35.03 13.59
C LEU A 724 -15.56 -36.19 13.87
N ARG A 725 -15.14 -37.22 14.63
CA ARG A 725 -15.99 -38.38 15.05
C ARG A 725 -16.97 -38.01 16.16
N GLY A 726 -16.69 -36.92 16.89
CA GLY A 726 -17.47 -36.49 18.04
C GLY A 726 -17.23 -37.34 19.29
N GLU A 727 -15.99 -37.87 19.43
CA GLU A 727 -15.51 -38.67 20.57
C GLU A 727 -15.00 -37.84 21.75
#